data_f8a538bcb112bf2992bed6b05f3b0455
#
_entry.id   f8a538bcb112bf2992bed6b05f3b0455
#
_cell.length_a   1.000
_cell.length_b   1.000
_cell.length_c   1.000
_cell.angle_alpha   90.00
_cell.angle_beta   90.00
_cell.angle_gamma   90.00
#
_symmetry.space_group_name_H-M   'P 1'
#
loop_
_entity.id
_entity.type
_entity.pdbx_description
1 polymer ?
#
loop_
_entity_poly.entity_id
_entity_poly.type
_entity_poly.pdbx_seq_one_letter_code
_entity_poly.pdbx_strand_id
1 'polypeptide(L)'
;MDFKLHAPYSATGDQPEAIRKLTEGVRLGLDEQVLLGVTGSGKTFTMASVIANLNRPTLVLAHNKTLAAQLCSEFREFFPENAVEYFISYYDYYQPEAYIAHTDTYIEKDSAINDEIERLRHSATSSLFERRDVIVVSSVSCIYGLGDPIDHKNMVISLRTGMEKSREELMQKLVEIRYERNDLNFTRNTFRVRGDTVEIYPVYWSGRAIRVEFFGDEIDRISEINAVSGMPERVISHVAIYPASHYVASRDKLNRAILEIEREMEERERWFKEHDKLLEAQRIRQRTMYDIEMLQEIGFCSGIENYSRVISGRAPGTPPMTLLDYFPKDFLLFVDESHVTLPQVRAMYAGDRSRKESLVEYGFRLPSAFDNRPLTFPEFEEKVHQAIYVSATPGEYERSRAGQIAEQVIRPTGLLDPKVEVRPIDGQVDDLIGECNRIIERKERVLVTTLTKKMAEDLTTYLQNAGIRVRYMHSDVAALERMEILRDLRMAKFDVLVGINLLREGLDLPEVSLVAILDADKEGFLRSETSLIQTIGRAARNAEGRVIMYADKITPAMRAAIDETERRRGIQDAYNKAHGIVPKTIVKDVRELIEITQAEGEAQRRDGVKMTAAEREREIAKLEKEMRAAAKQMEYEYAAVLRDRIIELRGKKD
;
A
#
# COMPACT_ATOMS: atom_id res chain seq x y z
N MET A 1 -25.61 -4.92 -0.98
CA MET A 1 -25.47 -4.32 -2.33
C MET A 1 -24.64 -5.27 -3.14
N ASP A 2 -24.88 -5.34 -4.45
CA ASP A 2 -24.15 -6.22 -5.34
C ASP A 2 -23.03 -5.45 -6.03
N PHE A 3 -21.96 -6.13 -6.41
CA PHE A 3 -20.92 -5.52 -7.22
C PHE A 3 -21.42 -5.24 -8.63
N LYS A 4 -21.24 -4.02 -9.11
CA LYS A 4 -21.60 -3.59 -10.45
C LYS A 4 -20.34 -3.26 -11.24
N LEU A 5 -20.00 -4.18 -12.15
CA LEU A 5 -18.84 -4.02 -13.02
C LEU A 5 -19.15 -3.04 -14.16
N HIS A 6 -18.40 -1.97 -14.24
CA HIS A 6 -18.39 -1.01 -15.34
C HIS A 6 -17.08 -1.15 -16.13
N ALA A 7 -17.18 -1.56 -17.38
CA ALA A 7 -16.03 -1.63 -18.27
C ALA A 7 -16.44 -1.17 -19.68
N PRO A 8 -15.60 -0.39 -20.39
CA PRO A 8 -15.88 0.05 -21.76
C PRO A 8 -15.67 -1.06 -22.81
N TYR A 9 -15.27 -2.24 -22.37
CA TYR A 9 -14.95 -3.40 -23.22
C TYR A 9 -15.48 -4.70 -22.57
N SER A 10 -15.61 -5.74 -23.39
CA SER A 10 -15.99 -7.08 -22.98
C SER A 10 -14.77 -8.01 -22.90
N ALA A 11 -14.92 -9.14 -22.21
CA ALA A 11 -13.90 -10.17 -22.13
C ALA A 11 -13.58 -10.76 -23.51
N THR A 12 -12.29 -10.86 -23.83
CA THR A 12 -11.77 -11.36 -25.11
C THR A 12 -10.64 -12.36 -24.93
N GLY A 13 -10.28 -13.10 -25.97
CA GLY A 13 -9.22 -14.09 -25.92
C GLY A 13 -9.49 -15.19 -24.91
N ASP A 14 -8.55 -15.40 -23.99
CA ASP A 14 -8.62 -16.41 -22.93
C ASP A 14 -9.44 -15.94 -21.70
N GLN A 15 -9.77 -14.64 -21.63
CA GLN A 15 -10.45 -14.06 -20.47
C GLN A 15 -11.78 -14.72 -20.14
N PRO A 16 -12.71 -14.96 -21.12
CA PRO A 16 -14.00 -15.59 -20.83
C PRO A 16 -13.84 -16.96 -20.16
N GLU A 17 -12.92 -17.78 -20.66
CA GLU A 17 -12.68 -19.11 -20.11
C GLU A 17 -11.99 -19.05 -18.75
N ALA A 18 -11.02 -18.15 -18.56
CA ALA A 18 -10.36 -17.93 -17.26
C ALA A 18 -11.38 -17.45 -16.20
N ILE A 19 -12.22 -16.48 -16.53
CA ILE A 19 -13.29 -15.98 -15.65
C ILE A 19 -14.24 -17.11 -15.27
N ARG A 20 -14.69 -17.90 -16.26
CA ARG A 20 -15.60 -19.03 -16.04
C ARG A 20 -14.97 -20.05 -15.10
N LYS A 21 -13.73 -20.52 -15.40
CA LYS A 21 -13.02 -21.51 -14.59
C LYS A 21 -12.84 -21.05 -13.15
N LEU A 22 -12.31 -19.85 -12.95
CA LEU A 22 -12.05 -19.32 -11.61
C LEU A 22 -13.33 -19.14 -10.81
N THR A 23 -14.40 -18.62 -11.44
CA THR A 23 -15.70 -18.45 -10.79
C THR A 23 -16.32 -19.78 -10.38
N GLU A 24 -16.30 -20.77 -11.30
CA GLU A 24 -16.81 -22.12 -11.02
C GLU A 24 -15.98 -22.82 -9.95
N GLY A 25 -14.65 -22.69 -9.98
CA GLY A 25 -13.76 -23.25 -8.98
C GLY A 25 -14.06 -22.76 -7.57
N VAL A 26 -14.30 -21.45 -7.39
CA VAL A 26 -14.72 -20.89 -6.09
C VAL A 26 -16.08 -21.46 -5.67
N ARG A 27 -17.04 -21.55 -6.58
CA ARG A 27 -18.38 -22.12 -6.30
C ARG A 27 -18.36 -23.60 -5.96
N LEU A 28 -17.41 -24.35 -6.53
CA LEU A 28 -17.18 -25.76 -6.22
C LEU A 28 -16.39 -25.98 -4.92
N GLY A 29 -15.93 -24.91 -4.28
CA GLY A 29 -15.22 -24.99 -3.02
C GLY A 29 -13.74 -25.29 -3.14
N LEU A 30 -13.10 -25.01 -4.29
CA LEU A 30 -11.65 -25.10 -4.40
C LEU A 30 -11.02 -24.05 -3.48
N ASP A 31 -10.11 -24.48 -2.62
CA ASP A 31 -9.44 -23.60 -1.64
C ASP A 31 -8.45 -22.66 -2.33
N GLU A 32 -7.68 -23.19 -3.30
CA GLU A 32 -6.63 -22.44 -3.95
C GLU A 32 -6.65 -22.65 -5.46
N GLN A 33 -6.50 -21.57 -6.23
CA GLN A 33 -6.46 -21.57 -7.69
C GLN A 33 -5.40 -20.62 -8.20
N VAL A 34 -4.92 -20.82 -9.42
CA VAL A 34 -3.94 -19.95 -10.09
C VAL A 34 -4.54 -19.35 -11.35
N LEU A 35 -4.44 -18.01 -11.48
CA LEU A 35 -4.53 -17.30 -12.75
C LEU A 35 -3.12 -17.08 -13.29
N LEU A 36 -2.70 -17.93 -14.23
CA LEU A 36 -1.45 -17.76 -14.96
C LEU A 36 -1.69 -16.77 -16.11
N GLY A 37 -1.45 -15.49 -15.82
CA GLY A 37 -1.75 -14.41 -16.77
C GLY A 37 -0.48 -13.66 -17.18
N VAL A 38 -0.19 -13.62 -18.48
CA VAL A 38 0.96 -12.86 -18.99
C VAL A 38 0.78 -11.35 -18.79
N THR A 39 1.88 -10.62 -18.84
CA THR A 39 1.85 -9.15 -18.74
C THR A 39 1.03 -8.58 -19.92
N GLY A 40 0.05 -7.72 -19.62
CA GLY A 40 -0.81 -7.09 -20.62
C GLY A 40 -1.99 -7.94 -21.10
N SER A 41 -2.25 -9.12 -20.51
CA SER A 41 -3.43 -9.94 -20.84
C SER A 41 -4.74 -9.45 -20.20
N GLY A 42 -4.69 -8.42 -19.33
CA GLY A 42 -5.87 -7.88 -18.64
C GLY A 42 -6.25 -8.66 -17.38
N LYS A 43 -5.28 -9.12 -16.59
CA LYS A 43 -5.48 -9.85 -15.33
C LYS A 43 -6.43 -9.11 -14.38
N THR A 44 -6.28 -7.78 -14.24
CA THR A 44 -7.12 -6.96 -13.34
C THR A 44 -8.59 -7.01 -13.75
N PHE A 45 -8.87 -6.95 -15.06
CA PHE A 45 -10.23 -7.08 -15.56
C PHE A 45 -10.81 -8.49 -15.29
N THR A 46 -9.99 -9.53 -15.42
CA THR A 46 -10.39 -10.91 -15.08
C THR A 46 -10.70 -11.02 -13.59
N MET A 47 -9.86 -10.47 -12.71
CA MET A 47 -10.16 -10.41 -11.27
C MET A 47 -11.46 -9.66 -11.00
N ALA A 48 -11.67 -8.47 -11.59
CA ALA A 48 -12.88 -7.69 -11.42
C ALA A 48 -14.13 -8.46 -11.87
N SER A 49 -14.04 -9.17 -12.99
CA SER A 49 -15.14 -9.99 -13.50
C SER A 49 -15.48 -11.16 -12.57
N VAL A 50 -14.49 -11.82 -12.00
CA VAL A 50 -14.68 -12.90 -11.01
C VAL A 50 -15.32 -12.35 -9.73
N ILE A 51 -14.86 -11.18 -9.24
CA ILE A 51 -15.45 -10.51 -8.07
C ILE A 51 -16.94 -10.20 -8.30
N ALA A 52 -17.27 -9.62 -9.46
CA ALA A 52 -18.64 -9.30 -9.82
C ALA A 52 -19.53 -10.56 -9.89
N ASN A 53 -19.02 -11.66 -10.46
CA ASN A 53 -19.75 -12.91 -10.59
C ASN A 53 -19.99 -13.63 -9.25
N LEU A 54 -19.09 -13.47 -8.30
CA LEU A 54 -19.16 -14.12 -6.98
C LEU A 54 -19.88 -13.27 -5.93
N ASN A 55 -19.84 -11.95 -6.09
CA ASN A 55 -20.49 -10.99 -5.20
C ASN A 55 -20.08 -11.15 -3.72
N ARG A 56 -18.80 -11.31 -3.46
CA ARG A 56 -18.21 -11.55 -2.12
C ARG A 56 -17.22 -10.47 -1.75
N PRO A 57 -17.15 -10.06 -0.47
CA PRO A 57 -16.08 -9.18 0.01
C PRO A 57 -14.72 -9.73 -0.39
N THR A 58 -13.85 -8.87 -0.88
CA THR A 58 -12.60 -9.31 -1.51
C THR A 58 -11.40 -8.54 -0.95
N LEU A 59 -10.35 -9.28 -0.59
CA LEU A 59 -9.03 -8.74 -0.30
C LEU A 59 -8.11 -8.98 -1.50
N VAL A 60 -7.48 -7.91 -2.00
CA VAL A 60 -6.44 -7.99 -3.05
C VAL A 60 -5.10 -7.63 -2.42
N LEU A 61 -4.20 -8.59 -2.35
CA LEU A 61 -2.88 -8.44 -1.74
C LEU A 61 -1.82 -8.20 -2.81
N ALA A 62 -1.09 -7.09 -2.69
CA ALA A 62 0.01 -6.70 -3.57
C ALA A 62 1.32 -6.57 -2.76
N HIS A 63 2.46 -6.84 -3.40
CA HIS A 63 3.77 -6.86 -2.72
C HIS A 63 4.34 -5.47 -2.37
N ASN A 64 3.84 -4.39 -2.96
CA ASN A 64 4.28 -3.03 -2.65
C ASN A 64 3.16 -1.99 -2.73
N LYS A 65 3.42 -0.79 -2.18
CA LYS A 65 2.46 0.33 -2.12
C LYS A 65 2.06 0.82 -3.52
N THR A 66 3.00 0.91 -4.45
CA THR A 66 2.78 1.44 -5.80
C THR A 66 1.85 0.54 -6.61
N LEU A 67 2.08 -0.77 -6.60
CA LEU A 67 1.21 -1.74 -7.27
C LEU A 67 -0.18 -1.76 -6.61
N ALA A 68 -0.24 -1.69 -5.29
CA ALA A 68 -1.51 -1.62 -4.58
C ALA A 68 -2.30 -0.34 -4.95
N ALA A 69 -1.63 0.82 -5.09
CA ALA A 69 -2.26 2.06 -5.55
C ALA A 69 -2.80 1.95 -6.98
N GLN A 70 -2.01 1.38 -7.89
CA GLN A 70 -2.44 1.15 -9.26
C GLN A 70 -3.67 0.24 -9.32
N LEU A 71 -3.65 -0.90 -8.63
CA LEU A 71 -4.78 -1.84 -8.59
C LEU A 71 -6.01 -1.18 -7.97
N CYS A 72 -5.85 -0.40 -6.90
CA CYS A 72 -6.95 0.33 -6.27
C CYS A 72 -7.59 1.32 -7.25
N SER A 73 -6.80 2.05 -8.04
CA SER A 73 -7.31 2.96 -9.08
C SER A 73 -8.07 2.19 -10.16
N GLU A 74 -7.50 1.11 -10.69
CA GLU A 74 -8.14 0.26 -11.71
C GLU A 74 -9.47 -0.33 -11.18
N PHE A 75 -9.51 -0.82 -9.94
CA PHE A 75 -10.76 -1.33 -9.35
C PHE A 75 -11.80 -0.24 -9.09
N ARG A 76 -11.41 1.00 -8.75
CA ARG A 76 -12.34 2.13 -8.63
C ARG A 76 -13.00 2.50 -9.96
N GLU A 77 -12.26 2.38 -11.05
CA GLU A 77 -12.84 2.57 -12.39
C GLU A 77 -13.84 1.44 -12.74
N PHE A 78 -13.51 0.19 -12.40
CA PHE A 78 -14.41 -0.95 -12.63
C PHE A 78 -15.62 -0.97 -11.69
N PHE A 79 -15.53 -0.41 -10.49
CA PHE A 79 -16.57 -0.46 -9.47
C PHE A 79 -16.86 0.93 -8.85
N PRO A 80 -17.32 1.90 -9.66
CA PRO A 80 -17.52 3.28 -9.19
C PRO A 80 -18.66 3.42 -8.16
N GLU A 81 -19.59 2.45 -8.08
CA GLU A 81 -20.71 2.44 -7.13
C GLU A 81 -20.42 1.62 -5.86
N ASN A 82 -19.33 0.85 -5.83
CA ASN A 82 -18.96 -0.04 -4.73
C ASN A 82 -17.81 0.52 -3.88
N ALA A 83 -17.58 -0.04 -2.72
CA ALA A 83 -16.49 0.38 -1.87
C ALA A 83 -15.17 -0.26 -2.33
N VAL A 84 -14.27 0.56 -2.86
CA VAL A 84 -12.89 0.16 -3.20
C VAL A 84 -11.94 0.92 -2.31
N GLU A 85 -11.41 0.21 -1.33
CA GLU A 85 -10.63 0.74 -0.23
C GLU A 85 -9.14 0.44 -0.38
N TYR A 86 -8.31 1.27 0.22
CA TYR A 86 -6.87 1.16 0.16
C TYR A 86 -6.28 0.99 1.56
N PHE A 87 -5.51 -0.08 1.78
CA PHE A 87 -4.96 -0.42 3.09
C PHE A 87 -3.47 -0.74 3.01
N ILE A 88 -2.63 0.24 3.31
CA ILE A 88 -1.17 0.10 3.31
C ILE A 88 -0.58 0.56 4.64
N SER A 89 0.75 0.46 4.80
CA SER A 89 1.44 1.05 5.95
C SER A 89 1.26 2.57 5.95
N TYR A 90 0.80 3.12 7.06
CA TYR A 90 0.54 4.56 7.24
C TYR A 90 1.80 5.40 7.49
N TYR A 91 2.96 4.77 7.50
CA TYR A 91 4.23 5.48 7.63
C TYR A 91 4.78 5.89 6.26
N ASP A 92 5.03 7.18 6.06
CA ASP A 92 5.79 7.69 4.91
C ASP A 92 7.27 7.37 5.08
N TYR A 93 7.77 7.61 6.28
CA TYR A 93 9.08 7.16 6.75
C TYR A 93 8.89 6.29 7.98
N TYR A 94 9.52 5.14 8.02
CA TYR A 94 9.48 4.23 9.15
C TYR A 94 10.85 3.72 9.51
N GLN A 95 11.39 4.22 10.60
CA GLN A 95 12.52 3.65 11.30
C GLN A 95 12.00 2.85 12.49
N PRO A 96 12.01 1.53 12.42
CA PRO A 96 11.56 0.73 13.55
C PRO A 96 12.48 0.93 14.75
N GLU A 97 11.89 0.91 15.94
CA GLU A 97 12.65 0.83 17.18
C GLU A 97 13.60 -0.37 17.13
N ALA A 98 14.89 -0.15 17.42
CA ALA A 98 15.90 -1.19 17.40
C ALA A 98 16.99 -0.91 18.44
N TYR A 99 17.67 -1.96 18.88
CA TYR A 99 18.86 -1.83 19.70
C TYR A 99 20.01 -2.64 19.13
N ILE A 100 21.14 -1.98 18.94
CA ILE A 100 22.35 -2.57 18.38
C ILE A 100 23.36 -2.74 19.52
N ALA A 101 23.39 -3.94 20.08
CA ALA A 101 24.15 -4.25 21.31
C ALA A 101 25.67 -3.99 21.18
N HIS A 102 26.28 -4.28 20.03
CA HIS A 102 27.74 -4.11 19.87
C HIS A 102 28.20 -2.66 19.83
N THR A 103 27.33 -1.69 19.54
CA THR A 103 27.61 -0.25 19.55
C THR A 103 26.91 0.48 20.69
N ASP A 104 26.14 -0.24 21.54
CA ASP A 104 25.25 0.33 22.58
C ASP A 104 24.37 1.47 22.00
N THR A 105 23.84 1.24 20.80
CA THR A 105 23.06 2.25 20.08
C THR A 105 21.58 1.88 20.14
N TYR A 106 20.80 2.71 20.83
CA TYR A 106 19.34 2.64 20.77
C TYR A 106 18.82 3.54 19.65
N ILE A 107 18.06 2.95 18.76
CA ILE A 107 17.38 3.65 17.67
C ILE A 107 15.93 3.79 18.12
N GLU A 108 15.52 5.01 18.43
CA GLU A 108 14.12 5.29 18.75
C GLU A 108 13.24 5.08 17.51
N LYS A 109 11.99 4.66 17.75
CA LYS A 109 10.99 4.60 16.68
C LYS A 109 10.80 6.02 16.14
N ASP A 110 11.20 6.24 14.91
CA ASP A 110 10.92 7.47 14.18
C ASP A 110 9.96 7.16 13.03
N SER A 111 8.86 7.88 12.99
CA SER A 111 7.83 7.63 11.98
C SER A 111 7.03 8.89 11.70
N ALA A 112 6.99 9.29 10.45
CA ALA A 112 6.03 10.27 9.97
C ALA A 112 4.73 9.54 9.58
N ILE A 113 3.66 9.80 10.32
CA ILE A 113 2.33 9.26 10.02
C ILE A 113 1.73 10.11 8.90
N ASN A 114 1.25 9.44 7.86
CA ASN A 114 0.50 10.09 6.80
C ASN A 114 -0.99 10.06 7.16
N ASP A 115 -1.53 11.22 7.51
CA ASP A 115 -2.93 11.38 7.90
C ASP A 115 -3.92 10.89 6.84
N GLU A 116 -3.58 11.01 5.56
CA GLU A 116 -4.45 10.56 4.48
C GLU A 116 -4.45 9.03 4.38
N ILE A 117 -3.29 8.38 4.55
CA ILE A 117 -3.20 6.91 4.58
C ILE A 117 -3.91 6.38 5.84
N GLU A 118 -3.79 7.05 6.98
CA GLU A 118 -4.52 6.69 8.20
C GLU A 118 -6.03 6.77 7.97
N ARG A 119 -6.52 7.84 7.36
CA ARG A 119 -7.92 7.98 6.94
C ARG A 119 -8.39 6.82 6.07
N LEU A 120 -7.60 6.45 5.04
CA LEU A 120 -7.93 5.35 4.13
C LEU A 120 -7.98 4.00 4.86
N ARG A 121 -7.12 3.76 5.84
CA ARG A 121 -7.16 2.55 6.68
C ARG A 121 -8.41 2.49 7.53
N HIS A 122 -8.81 3.61 8.15
CA HIS A 122 -10.09 3.69 8.89
C HIS A 122 -11.29 3.54 7.97
N SER A 123 -11.25 4.11 6.75
CA SER A 123 -12.28 3.91 5.74
C SER A 123 -12.44 2.42 5.40
N ALA A 124 -11.34 1.71 5.18
CA ALA A 124 -11.36 0.27 4.85
C ALA A 124 -12.01 -0.56 5.97
N THR A 125 -11.62 -0.34 7.23
CA THR A 125 -12.19 -1.08 8.36
C THR A 125 -13.66 -0.75 8.61
N SER A 126 -14.06 0.52 8.47
CA SER A 126 -15.46 0.94 8.59
C SER A 126 -16.33 0.34 7.48
N SER A 127 -15.87 0.38 6.23
CA SER A 127 -16.59 -0.19 5.08
C SER A 127 -16.82 -1.70 5.25
N LEU A 128 -15.86 -2.44 5.81
CA LEU A 128 -16.01 -3.88 6.09
C LEU A 128 -17.10 -4.19 7.13
N PHE A 129 -17.39 -3.25 8.05
CA PHE A 129 -18.50 -3.41 9.00
C PHE A 129 -19.86 -3.02 8.43
N GLU A 130 -19.89 -2.06 7.51
CA GLU A 130 -21.12 -1.49 6.98
C GLU A 130 -21.65 -2.21 5.74
N ARG A 131 -20.76 -2.75 4.91
CA ARG A 131 -21.07 -3.21 3.57
C ARG A 131 -20.51 -4.61 3.30
N ARG A 132 -21.08 -5.28 2.31
CA ARG A 132 -20.56 -6.55 1.79
C ARG A 132 -19.92 -6.40 0.41
N ASP A 133 -20.21 -5.34 -0.30
CA ASP A 133 -19.67 -5.02 -1.62
C ASP A 133 -18.38 -4.19 -1.49
N VAL A 134 -17.41 -4.76 -0.79
CA VAL A 134 -16.13 -4.12 -0.45
C VAL A 134 -14.96 -4.87 -1.07
N ILE A 135 -14.11 -4.14 -1.77
CA ILE A 135 -12.79 -4.58 -2.23
C ILE A 135 -11.76 -3.79 -1.43
N VAL A 136 -10.89 -4.47 -0.70
CA VAL A 136 -9.75 -3.83 -0.05
C VAL A 136 -8.49 -4.23 -0.80
N VAL A 137 -7.79 -3.25 -1.36
CA VAL A 137 -6.47 -3.46 -1.96
C VAL A 137 -5.42 -3.12 -0.92
N SER A 138 -4.59 -4.09 -0.58
CA SER A 138 -3.64 -3.98 0.51
C SER A 138 -2.22 -4.38 0.10
N SER A 139 -1.24 -3.79 0.77
CA SER A 139 0.11 -4.34 0.83
C SER A 139 0.20 -5.41 1.93
N VAL A 140 1.38 -5.98 2.14
CA VAL A 140 1.64 -6.95 3.22
C VAL A 140 1.29 -6.40 4.63
N SER A 141 0.98 -5.12 4.77
CA SER A 141 0.51 -4.54 6.03
C SER A 141 -0.78 -5.16 6.58
N CYS A 142 -1.56 -5.87 5.76
CA CYS A 142 -2.76 -6.59 6.18
C CYS A 142 -2.50 -7.73 7.17
N ILE A 143 -1.28 -8.27 7.24
CA ILE A 143 -0.92 -9.34 8.18
C ILE A 143 -0.33 -8.83 9.50
N TYR A 144 -0.17 -7.51 9.66
CA TYR A 144 0.32 -6.90 10.89
C TYR A 144 -0.82 -6.68 11.88
N GLY A 145 -0.45 -6.65 13.17
CA GLY A 145 -1.39 -6.39 14.25
C GLY A 145 -2.21 -5.14 14.06
N LEU A 146 -3.51 -5.29 14.26
CA LEU A 146 -4.52 -4.26 14.26
C LEU A 146 -5.35 -4.40 15.55
N GLY A 147 -6.15 -3.43 15.92
CA GLY A 147 -7.04 -3.55 17.06
C GLY A 147 -8.05 -4.70 16.91
N ASP A 148 -8.63 -5.13 18.02
CA ASP A 148 -9.64 -6.18 18.01
C ASP A 148 -10.92 -5.68 17.29
N PRO A 149 -11.39 -6.35 16.22
CA PRO A 149 -12.59 -5.92 15.49
C PRO A 149 -13.85 -5.96 16.35
N ILE A 150 -13.92 -6.83 17.36
CA ILE A 150 -15.06 -6.90 18.29
C ILE A 150 -15.09 -5.66 19.17
N ASP A 151 -13.95 -5.26 19.73
CA ASP A 151 -13.86 -4.05 20.55
C ASP A 151 -14.16 -2.81 19.70
N HIS A 152 -13.59 -2.72 18.51
CA HIS A 152 -13.83 -1.62 17.57
C HIS A 152 -15.32 -1.50 17.23
N LYS A 153 -15.99 -2.61 16.95
CA LYS A 153 -17.43 -2.65 16.65
C LYS A 153 -18.29 -2.28 17.85
N ASN A 154 -17.95 -2.75 19.05
CA ASN A 154 -18.72 -2.48 20.26
C ASN A 154 -18.63 -1.02 20.72
N MET A 155 -17.59 -0.30 20.30
CA MET A 155 -17.39 1.11 20.62
C MET A 155 -17.96 2.06 19.56
N VAL A 156 -18.62 1.55 18.53
CA VAL A 156 -19.32 2.40 17.54
C VAL A 156 -20.49 3.15 18.20
N ILE A 157 -20.55 4.46 18.01
CA ILE A 157 -21.65 5.29 18.45
C ILE A 157 -22.71 5.35 17.35
N SER A 158 -23.85 4.72 17.59
CA SER A 158 -25.03 4.80 16.71
C SER A 158 -25.93 5.93 17.14
N LEU A 159 -26.23 6.86 16.24
CA LEU A 159 -27.10 8.01 16.48
C LEU A 159 -28.30 7.95 15.52
N ARG A 160 -29.48 8.25 16.03
CA ARG A 160 -30.72 8.31 15.24
C ARG A 160 -31.52 9.53 15.65
N THR A 161 -32.22 10.15 14.69
CA THR A 161 -33.20 11.18 14.96
C THR A 161 -34.31 10.64 15.87
N GLY A 162 -34.72 11.38 16.89
CA GLY A 162 -35.69 10.96 17.90
C GLY A 162 -35.12 10.09 19.02
N MET A 163 -33.80 9.88 19.06
CA MET A 163 -33.15 9.09 20.11
C MET A 163 -32.99 9.92 21.38
N GLU A 164 -33.42 9.39 22.52
CA GLU A 164 -33.12 9.94 23.84
C GLU A 164 -31.63 9.72 24.15
N LYS A 165 -30.89 10.80 24.16
CA LYS A 165 -29.46 10.83 24.48
C LYS A 165 -29.04 12.25 24.75
N SER A 166 -28.48 12.52 25.92
CA SER A 166 -27.99 13.85 26.23
C SER A 166 -26.74 14.21 25.45
N ARG A 167 -26.56 15.53 25.24
CA ARG A 167 -25.37 16.08 24.61
C ARG A 167 -24.10 15.68 25.39
N GLU A 168 -24.15 15.71 26.71
CA GLU A 168 -23.07 15.37 27.62
C GLU A 168 -22.67 13.88 27.46
N GLU A 169 -23.65 13.00 27.37
CA GLU A 169 -23.39 11.56 27.10
C GLU A 169 -22.72 11.32 25.74
N LEU A 170 -23.17 12.07 24.71
CA LEU A 170 -22.51 11.96 23.40
C LEU A 170 -21.07 12.43 23.46
N MET A 171 -20.80 13.58 24.11
CA MET A 171 -19.42 14.09 24.24
C MET A 171 -18.52 13.12 25.00
N GLN A 172 -19.00 12.54 26.10
CA GLN A 172 -18.26 11.55 26.87
C GLN A 172 -17.91 10.33 26.01
N LYS A 173 -18.87 9.81 25.25
CA LYS A 173 -18.64 8.68 24.34
C LYS A 173 -17.66 9.01 23.22
N LEU A 174 -17.69 10.23 22.67
CA LEU A 174 -16.73 10.68 21.67
C LEU A 174 -15.30 10.66 22.21
N VAL A 175 -15.09 11.14 23.43
CA VAL A 175 -13.78 11.07 24.10
C VAL A 175 -13.36 9.61 24.34
N GLU A 176 -14.27 8.73 24.76
CA GLU A 176 -13.99 7.30 24.95
C GLU A 176 -13.52 6.63 23.65
N ILE A 177 -14.04 7.03 22.51
CA ILE A 177 -13.63 6.52 21.17
C ILE A 177 -12.53 7.34 20.53
N ARG A 178 -11.81 8.16 21.30
CA ARG A 178 -10.60 8.91 20.91
C ARG A 178 -10.82 10.12 20.00
N TYR A 179 -11.99 10.73 20.01
CA TYR A 179 -12.17 12.05 19.43
C TYR A 179 -11.76 13.13 20.43
N GLU A 180 -11.11 14.17 19.92
CA GLU A 180 -10.68 15.31 20.71
C GLU A 180 -11.66 16.47 20.56
N ARG A 181 -11.98 17.17 21.66
CA ARG A 181 -12.75 18.40 21.57
C ARG A 181 -11.86 19.55 21.11
N ASN A 182 -12.18 20.14 19.98
CA ASN A 182 -11.50 21.32 19.49
C ASN A 182 -12.49 22.31 18.85
N ASP A 183 -12.86 23.31 19.60
CA ASP A 183 -13.84 24.28 19.16
C ASP A 183 -13.24 25.34 18.19
N LEU A 184 -11.93 25.46 18.12
CA LEU A 184 -11.21 26.44 17.29
C LEU A 184 -10.73 25.87 15.96
N ASN A 185 -10.10 24.68 15.99
CA ASN A 185 -9.56 24.01 14.80
C ASN A 185 -10.32 22.71 14.55
N PHE A 186 -11.28 22.76 13.62
CA PHE A 186 -12.14 21.63 13.31
C PHE A 186 -11.50 20.77 12.20
N THR A 187 -10.75 19.77 12.63
CA THR A 187 -10.04 18.82 11.77
C THR A 187 -10.57 17.41 11.97
N ARG A 188 -10.10 16.42 11.19
CA ARG A 188 -10.42 15.01 11.41
C ARG A 188 -10.09 14.60 12.85
N ASN A 189 -10.81 13.64 13.40
CA ASN A 189 -10.73 13.17 14.79
C ASN A 189 -11.14 14.19 15.84
N THR A 190 -11.73 15.32 15.46
CA THR A 190 -12.20 16.29 16.42
C THR A 190 -13.72 16.42 16.42
N PHE A 191 -14.24 16.88 17.53
CA PHE A 191 -15.60 17.39 17.62
C PHE A 191 -15.61 18.77 18.26
N ARG A 192 -16.63 19.58 17.93
CA ARG A 192 -16.85 20.88 18.52
C ARG A 192 -18.28 21.03 18.96
N VAL A 193 -18.51 21.92 19.93
CA VAL A 193 -19.84 22.15 20.55
C VAL A 193 -20.21 23.62 20.46
N ARG A 194 -21.39 23.89 19.93
CA ARG A 194 -21.95 25.24 19.83
C ARG A 194 -23.42 25.23 20.27
N GLY A 195 -23.69 25.68 21.48
CA GLY A 195 -25.05 25.61 22.03
C GLY A 195 -25.55 24.17 22.14
N ASP A 196 -26.69 23.86 21.56
CA ASP A 196 -27.30 22.54 21.55
C ASP A 196 -26.87 21.69 20.33
N THR A 197 -25.76 22.04 19.72
CA THR A 197 -25.25 21.38 18.54
C THR A 197 -23.88 20.79 18.80
N VAL A 198 -23.67 19.51 18.40
CA VAL A 198 -22.36 18.83 18.36
C VAL A 198 -22.02 18.57 16.91
N GLU A 199 -20.88 19.06 16.48
CA GLU A 199 -20.31 18.75 15.16
C GLU A 199 -19.14 17.82 15.30
N ILE A 200 -19.12 16.74 14.52
CA ILE A 200 -18.14 15.64 14.60
C ILE A 200 -17.50 15.47 13.23
N TYR A 201 -16.17 15.49 13.17
CA TYR A 201 -15.45 15.21 11.94
C TYR A 201 -14.86 13.79 11.99
N PRO A 202 -15.53 12.80 11.37
CA PRO A 202 -15.09 11.40 11.42
C PRO A 202 -13.69 11.20 10.82
N VAL A 203 -12.91 10.31 11.44
CA VAL A 203 -11.54 9.98 11.00
C VAL A 203 -11.47 9.47 9.56
N TYR A 204 -12.50 8.75 9.13
CA TYR A 204 -12.59 8.09 7.82
C TYR A 204 -13.24 8.96 6.72
N TRP A 205 -13.71 10.18 7.04
CA TRP A 205 -14.30 11.10 6.07
C TRP A 205 -13.29 12.15 5.57
N SER A 206 -13.54 12.69 4.39
CA SER A 206 -12.81 13.81 3.81
C SER A 206 -13.78 14.92 3.40
N GLY A 207 -13.51 16.14 3.87
CA GLY A 207 -14.29 17.35 3.49
C GLY A 207 -15.69 17.44 4.07
N ARG A 208 -16.20 16.40 4.72
CA ARG A 208 -17.55 16.37 5.32
C ARG A 208 -17.49 16.04 6.80
N ALA A 209 -18.48 16.54 7.53
CA ALA A 209 -18.64 16.28 8.95
C ALA A 209 -20.11 16.01 9.28
N ILE A 210 -20.38 15.59 10.50
CA ILE A 210 -21.72 15.30 11.01
C ILE A 210 -22.10 16.38 11.99
N ARG A 211 -23.29 16.93 11.83
CA ARG A 211 -23.92 17.85 12.79
C ARG A 211 -25.09 17.14 13.45
N VAL A 212 -25.06 17.10 14.79
CA VAL A 212 -26.13 16.57 15.64
C VAL A 212 -26.74 17.73 16.42
N GLU A 213 -28.00 18.00 16.18
CA GLU A 213 -28.77 19.07 16.84
C GLU A 213 -29.66 18.43 17.90
N PHE A 214 -29.65 18.99 19.11
CA PHE A 214 -30.39 18.48 20.26
C PHE A 214 -31.57 19.41 20.63
N PHE A 215 -32.65 18.81 21.07
CA PHE A 215 -33.73 19.50 21.76
C PHE A 215 -33.91 18.89 23.17
N GLY A 216 -33.33 19.51 24.17
CA GLY A 216 -33.16 18.91 25.49
C GLY A 216 -32.24 17.67 25.41
N ASP A 217 -32.74 16.55 25.88
CA ASP A 217 -32.01 15.27 25.88
C ASP A 217 -32.41 14.36 24.69
N GLU A 218 -33.00 14.92 23.65
CA GLU A 218 -33.39 14.21 22.44
C GLU A 218 -32.61 14.73 21.22
N ILE A 219 -32.20 13.83 20.32
CA ILE A 219 -31.60 14.17 19.03
C ILE A 219 -32.70 14.61 18.07
N ASP A 220 -32.82 15.93 17.85
CA ASP A 220 -33.82 16.50 16.96
C ASP A 220 -33.48 16.29 15.49
N ARG A 221 -32.22 16.53 15.09
CA ARG A 221 -31.79 16.43 13.71
C ARG A 221 -30.32 15.98 13.55
N ILE A 222 -30.08 15.20 12.53
CA ILE A 222 -28.71 14.82 12.11
C ILE A 222 -28.51 15.25 10.66
N SER A 223 -27.38 15.93 10.38
CA SER A 223 -27.06 16.42 9.04
C SER A 223 -25.61 16.13 8.68
N GLU A 224 -25.37 15.78 7.43
CA GLU A 224 -24.05 15.87 6.84
C GLU A 224 -23.80 17.32 6.46
N ILE A 225 -22.64 17.86 6.85
CA ILE A 225 -22.24 19.23 6.58
C ILE A 225 -20.89 19.25 5.87
N ASN A 226 -20.61 20.28 5.11
CA ASN A 226 -19.28 20.57 4.63
C ASN A 226 -18.38 20.97 5.80
N ALA A 227 -17.26 20.30 6.02
CA ALA A 227 -16.41 20.51 7.18
C ALA A 227 -15.77 21.90 7.24
N VAL A 228 -15.55 22.55 6.08
CA VAL A 228 -14.93 23.88 5.98
C VAL A 228 -15.98 24.99 6.12
N SER A 229 -17.05 24.92 5.33
CA SER A 229 -18.07 25.97 5.31
C SER A 229 -19.15 25.84 6.40
N GLY A 230 -19.30 24.65 6.99
CA GLY A 230 -20.37 24.32 7.93
C GLY A 230 -21.77 24.25 7.29
N MET A 231 -21.86 24.32 5.96
CA MET A 231 -23.15 24.28 5.26
C MET A 231 -23.73 22.89 5.25
N PRO A 232 -25.03 22.69 5.56
CA PRO A 232 -25.68 21.39 5.46
C PRO A 232 -25.74 20.92 4.00
N GLU A 233 -25.31 19.68 3.74
CA GLU A 233 -25.40 19.05 2.43
C GLU A 233 -26.61 18.09 2.36
N ARG A 234 -26.85 17.35 3.45
CA ARG A 234 -27.92 16.36 3.50
C ARG A 234 -28.39 16.12 4.94
N VAL A 235 -29.70 15.98 5.11
CA VAL A 235 -30.30 15.49 6.36
C VAL A 235 -30.34 13.98 6.32
N ILE A 236 -29.94 13.33 7.41
CA ILE A 236 -29.91 11.87 7.55
C ILE A 236 -30.66 11.44 8.82
N SER A 237 -31.26 10.26 8.81
CA SER A 237 -31.99 9.74 9.97
C SER A 237 -31.14 8.91 10.91
N HIS A 238 -29.98 8.45 10.45
CA HIS A 238 -29.09 7.59 11.20
C HIS A 238 -27.62 7.78 10.76
N VAL A 239 -26.71 7.68 11.72
CA VAL A 239 -25.26 7.65 11.46
C VAL A 239 -24.56 6.79 12.49
N ALA A 240 -23.51 6.08 12.05
CA ALA A 240 -22.58 5.36 12.89
C ALA A 240 -21.23 6.13 12.94
N ILE A 241 -20.74 6.41 14.16
CA ILE A 241 -19.43 7.04 14.38
C ILE A 241 -18.46 5.96 14.83
N TYR A 242 -17.45 5.68 14.04
CA TYR A 242 -16.42 4.70 14.35
C TYR A 242 -15.30 5.33 15.18
N PRO A 243 -14.60 4.53 16.02
CA PRO A 243 -13.46 5.02 16.80
C PRO A 243 -12.37 5.66 15.95
N ALA A 244 -11.73 6.71 16.51
CA ALA A 244 -10.62 7.41 15.88
C ALA A 244 -9.28 6.66 15.95
N SER A 245 -9.25 5.49 16.57
CA SER A 245 -8.08 4.60 16.63
C SER A 245 -8.51 3.15 16.47
N HIS A 246 -7.67 2.33 15.84
CA HIS A 246 -7.90 0.89 15.82
C HIS A 246 -7.64 0.22 17.18
N TYR A 247 -6.77 0.82 18.01
CA TYR A 247 -6.45 0.33 19.35
C TYR A 247 -7.36 1.01 20.38
N VAL A 248 -8.61 0.59 20.44
CA VAL A 248 -9.58 1.03 21.44
C VAL A 248 -9.97 -0.14 22.33
N ALA A 249 -10.11 0.13 23.61
CA ALA A 249 -10.58 -0.83 24.60
C ALA A 249 -11.47 -0.15 25.64
N SER A 250 -12.44 -0.87 26.18
CA SER A 250 -13.25 -0.35 27.28
C SER A 250 -12.36 -0.08 28.51
N ARG A 251 -12.80 0.87 29.36
CA ARG A 251 -12.06 1.25 30.55
C ARG A 251 -11.78 0.06 31.48
N ASP A 252 -12.73 -0.88 31.58
CA ASP A 252 -12.55 -2.10 32.38
C ASP A 252 -11.49 -3.04 31.80
N LYS A 253 -11.41 -3.18 30.47
CA LYS A 253 -10.34 -3.95 29.82
C LYS A 253 -9.00 -3.29 30.03
N LEU A 254 -8.94 -1.97 29.90
CA LEU A 254 -7.70 -1.21 30.08
C LEU A 254 -7.19 -1.31 31.52
N ASN A 255 -8.05 -1.17 32.53
CA ASN A 255 -7.68 -1.31 33.94
C ASN A 255 -7.12 -2.71 34.25
N ARG A 256 -7.71 -3.76 33.68
CA ARG A 256 -7.18 -5.13 33.81
C ARG A 256 -5.84 -5.28 33.13
N ALA A 257 -5.69 -4.70 31.93
CA ALA A 257 -4.42 -4.74 31.21
C ALA A 257 -3.30 -4.02 31.96
N ILE A 258 -3.57 -2.88 32.60
CA ILE A 258 -2.60 -2.15 33.41
C ILE A 258 -2.05 -3.03 34.53
N LEU A 259 -2.92 -3.74 35.28
CA LEU A 259 -2.50 -4.65 36.35
C LEU A 259 -1.63 -5.81 35.82
N GLU A 260 -1.94 -6.33 34.64
CA GLU A 260 -1.14 -7.41 34.05
C GLU A 260 0.21 -6.88 33.51
N ILE A 261 0.24 -5.68 32.90
CA ILE A 261 1.48 -5.02 32.47
C ILE A 261 2.40 -4.76 33.68
N GLU A 262 1.85 -4.26 34.79
CA GLU A 262 2.60 -4.00 36.01
C GLU A 262 3.21 -5.30 36.59
N ARG A 263 2.43 -6.38 36.64
CA ARG A 263 2.92 -7.69 37.09
C ARG A 263 4.04 -8.22 36.18
N GLU A 264 3.85 -8.17 34.86
CA GLU A 264 4.88 -8.61 33.89
C GLU A 264 6.16 -7.77 34.00
N MET A 265 6.03 -6.47 34.25
CA MET A 265 7.16 -5.57 34.49
C MET A 265 7.93 -5.99 35.78
N GLU A 266 7.23 -6.23 36.90
CA GLU A 266 7.86 -6.61 38.15
C GLU A 266 8.57 -7.98 38.04
N GLU A 267 7.96 -8.94 37.35
CA GLU A 267 8.57 -10.23 37.05
C GLU A 267 9.84 -10.08 36.22
N ARG A 268 9.80 -9.24 35.19
CA ARG A 268 10.94 -9.00 34.28
C ARG A 268 12.04 -8.22 34.98
N GLU A 269 11.72 -7.19 35.77
CA GLU A 269 12.66 -6.44 36.58
C GLU A 269 13.42 -7.36 37.56
N ARG A 270 12.68 -8.27 38.26
CA ARG A 270 13.27 -9.25 39.16
C ARG A 270 14.23 -10.19 38.44
N TRP A 271 13.81 -10.69 37.29
CA TRP A 271 14.66 -11.55 36.47
C TRP A 271 15.96 -10.86 36.06
N PHE A 272 15.90 -9.59 35.64
CA PHE A 272 17.10 -8.83 35.30
C PHE A 272 18.05 -8.66 36.53
N LYS A 273 17.49 -8.37 37.70
CA LYS A 273 18.29 -8.22 38.93
C LYS A 273 18.96 -9.53 39.35
N GLU A 274 18.27 -10.66 39.21
CA GLU A 274 18.81 -12.00 39.50
C GLU A 274 19.92 -12.43 38.53
N HIS A 275 19.99 -11.79 37.36
CA HIS A 275 21.02 -12.05 36.35
C HIS A 275 22.07 -10.92 36.25
N ASP A 276 22.20 -10.08 37.26
CA ASP A 276 23.14 -8.95 37.34
C ASP A 276 22.99 -7.92 36.24
N LYS A 277 21.81 -7.82 35.59
CA LYS A 277 21.46 -6.85 34.55
C LYS A 277 20.74 -5.63 35.16
N LEU A 278 21.46 -4.85 35.97
CA LEU A 278 20.86 -3.74 36.74
C LEU A 278 20.38 -2.58 35.87
N LEU A 279 21.07 -2.32 34.75
CA LEU A 279 20.71 -1.25 33.82
C LEU A 279 19.41 -1.59 33.08
N GLU A 280 19.29 -2.82 32.62
CA GLU A 280 18.09 -3.34 31.97
C GLU A 280 16.88 -3.35 32.92
N ALA A 281 17.10 -3.71 34.19
CA ALA A 281 16.09 -3.64 35.22
C ALA A 281 15.56 -2.22 35.42
N GLN A 282 16.44 -1.23 35.46
CA GLN A 282 16.07 0.18 35.59
C GLN A 282 15.32 0.68 34.34
N ARG A 283 15.80 0.35 33.14
CA ARG A 283 15.18 0.75 31.85
C ARG A 283 13.76 0.25 31.76
N ILE A 284 13.55 -1.06 31.95
CA ILE A 284 12.23 -1.64 31.79
C ILE A 284 11.23 -1.06 32.79
N ARG A 285 11.66 -0.86 34.04
CA ARG A 285 10.82 -0.25 35.07
C ARG A 285 10.42 1.19 34.71
N GLN A 286 11.40 2.05 34.41
CA GLN A 286 11.14 3.46 34.08
C GLN A 286 10.21 3.61 32.87
N ARG A 287 10.47 2.87 31.82
CA ARG A 287 9.68 2.92 30.60
C ARG A 287 8.25 2.44 30.84
N THR A 288 8.11 1.28 31.48
CA THR A 288 6.79 0.68 31.67
C THR A 288 5.95 1.49 32.64
N MET A 289 6.54 2.04 33.72
CA MET A 289 5.81 2.91 34.65
C MET A 289 5.28 4.17 33.97
N TYR A 290 6.11 4.82 33.13
CA TYR A 290 5.67 5.96 32.33
C TYR A 290 4.50 5.59 31.39
N ASP A 291 4.61 4.45 30.70
CA ASP A 291 3.55 3.97 29.82
C ASP A 291 2.25 3.68 30.60
N ILE A 292 2.35 3.12 31.82
CA ILE A 292 1.21 2.87 32.72
C ILE A 292 0.55 4.18 33.16
N GLU A 293 1.31 5.19 33.57
CA GLU A 293 0.77 6.52 33.93
C GLU A 293 -0.01 7.12 32.77
N MET A 294 0.55 7.08 31.55
CA MET A 294 -0.13 7.57 30.35
C MET A 294 -1.43 6.77 30.08
N LEU A 295 -1.40 5.44 30.24
CA LEU A 295 -2.60 4.61 30.06
C LEU A 295 -3.68 4.91 31.10
N GLN A 296 -3.31 5.23 32.35
CA GLN A 296 -4.25 5.61 33.42
C GLN A 296 -4.89 6.97 33.19
N GLU A 297 -4.09 7.98 32.84
CA GLU A 297 -4.54 9.37 32.72
C GLU A 297 -5.33 9.61 31.42
N ILE A 298 -4.77 9.23 30.28
CA ILE A 298 -5.36 9.51 28.97
C ILE A 298 -5.80 8.24 28.22
N GLY A 299 -5.54 7.03 28.81
CA GLY A 299 -5.86 5.73 28.24
C GLY A 299 -5.10 5.38 26.95
N PHE A 300 -3.98 6.04 26.69
CA PHE A 300 -3.11 5.80 25.54
C PHE A 300 -1.64 6.06 25.92
N CYS A 301 -0.71 5.32 25.31
CA CYS A 301 0.72 5.61 25.41
C CYS A 301 1.41 5.43 24.05
N SER A 302 2.56 6.06 23.87
CA SER A 302 3.39 5.85 22.68
C SER A 302 3.88 4.41 22.60
N GLY A 303 3.56 3.71 21.51
CA GLY A 303 3.88 2.29 21.36
C GLY A 303 2.87 1.36 22.05
N ILE A 304 1.62 1.79 22.26
CA ILE A 304 0.52 1.00 22.84
C ILE A 304 0.36 -0.36 22.14
N GLU A 305 0.73 -0.46 20.87
CA GLU A 305 0.71 -1.70 20.12
C GLU A 305 1.56 -2.82 20.76
N ASN A 306 2.63 -2.46 21.50
CA ASN A 306 3.45 -3.45 22.21
C ASN A 306 2.72 -4.13 23.38
N TYR A 307 1.64 -3.51 23.86
CA TYR A 307 0.76 -4.04 24.90
C TYR A 307 -0.52 -4.66 24.32
N SER A 308 -0.67 -4.73 22.98
CA SER A 308 -1.90 -5.17 22.31
C SER A 308 -2.40 -6.55 22.74
N ARG A 309 -1.49 -7.50 23.06
CA ARG A 309 -1.84 -8.82 23.60
C ARG A 309 -2.58 -8.69 24.92
N VAL A 310 -1.98 -7.94 25.84
CA VAL A 310 -2.51 -7.76 27.21
C VAL A 310 -3.83 -6.99 27.16
N ILE A 311 -3.89 -5.91 26.38
CA ILE A 311 -5.10 -5.08 26.23
C ILE A 311 -6.26 -5.89 25.65
N SER A 312 -6.00 -6.75 24.67
CA SER A 312 -7.04 -7.63 24.08
C SER A 312 -7.37 -8.85 24.95
N GLY A 313 -6.58 -9.13 25.99
CA GLY A 313 -6.75 -10.32 26.86
C GLY A 313 -6.42 -11.64 26.18
N ARG A 314 -5.60 -11.64 25.13
CA ARG A 314 -5.15 -12.85 24.42
C ARG A 314 -4.11 -13.61 25.24
N ALA A 315 -4.10 -14.94 25.09
CA ALA A 315 -3.06 -15.77 25.67
C ALA A 315 -1.69 -15.51 25.01
N PRO A 316 -0.57 -15.63 25.76
CA PRO A 316 0.77 -15.51 25.21
C PRO A 316 1.00 -16.42 23.98
N GLY A 317 1.67 -15.90 22.96
CA GLY A 317 1.99 -16.63 21.72
C GLY A 317 0.85 -16.74 20.71
N THR A 318 -0.37 -16.32 21.03
CA THR A 318 -1.48 -16.33 20.06
C THR A 318 -1.30 -15.29 18.97
N PRO A 319 -1.83 -15.54 17.74
CA PRO A 319 -1.72 -14.60 16.65
C PRO A 319 -2.42 -13.27 16.96
N PRO A 320 -1.90 -12.13 16.46
CA PRO A 320 -2.58 -10.86 16.61
C PRO A 320 -3.85 -10.81 15.76
N MET A 321 -4.79 -9.93 16.15
CA MET A 321 -5.87 -9.54 15.26
C MET A 321 -5.31 -8.66 14.14
N THR A 322 -5.71 -8.91 12.92
CA THR A 322 -5.19 -8.27 11.70
C THR A 322 -6.35 -7.78 10.83
N LEU A 323 -6.06 -7.18 9.67
CA LEU A 323 -7.12 -6.80 8.73
C LEU A 323 -7.98 -8.01 8.30
N LEU A 324 -7.39 -9.21 8.22
CA LEU A 324 -8.12 -10.42 7.84
C LEU A 324 -9.27 -10.74 8.83
N ASP A 325 -9.13 -10.34 10.09
CA ASP A 325 -10.14 -10.56 11.12
C ASP A 325 -11.33 -9.58 11.04
N TYR A 326 -11.20 -8.50 10.28
CA TYR A 326 -12.27 -7.56 9.97
C TYR A 326 -13.15 -8.04 8.82
N PHE A 327 -12.64 -8.94 7.99
CA PHE A 327 -13.40 -9.54 6.90
C PHE A 327 -14.42 -10.57 7.41
N PRO A 328 -15.58 -10.71 6.76
CA PRO A 328 -16.45 -11.85 7.00
C PRO A 328 -15.78 -13.15 6.54
N LYS A 329 -16.12 -14.27 7.15
CA LYS A 329 -15.46 -15.57 6.92
C LYS A 329 -15.47 -16.04 5.46
N ASP A 330 -16.40 -15.58 4.65
CA ASP A 330 -16.58 -15.96 3.25
C ASP A 330 -15.87 -15.02 2.26
N PHE A 331 -14.93 -14.18 2.73
CA PHE A 331 -14.18 -13.32 1.83
C PHE A 331 -13.32 -14.10 0.84
N LEU A 332 -13.05 -13.49 -0.31
CA LEU A 332 -12.14 -14.02 -1.32
C LEU A 332 -10.80 -13.29 -1.28
N LEU A 333 -9.71 -14.04 -1.32
CA LEU A 333 -8.37 -13.48 -1.42
C LEU A 333 -7.85 -13.57 -2.86
N PHE A 334 -7.40 -12.45 -3.41
CA PHE A 334 -6.51 -12.42 -4.56
C PHE A 334 -5.11 -12.05 -4.11
N VAL A 335 -4.10 -12.78 -4.56
CA VAL A 335 -2.69 -12.45 -4.32
C VAL A 335 -2.06 -12.10 -5.66
N ASP A 336 -1.89 -10.80 -5.90
CA ASP A 336 -1.27 -10.33 -7.13
C ASP A 336 0.26 -10.46 -7.09
N GLU A 337 0.87 -10.76 -8.23
CA GLU A 337 2.29 -11.13 -8.36
C GLU A 337 2.71 -12.11 -7.24
N SER A 338 1.93 -13.20 -7.09
CA SER A 338 2.01 -14.14 -5.96
C SER A 338 3.40 -14.71 -5.75
N HIS A 339 4.17 -14.92 -6.82
CA HIS A 339 5.56 -15.41 -6.79
C HIS A 339 6.53 -14.47 -6.02
N VAL A 340 6.16 -13.21 -5.78
CA VAL A 340 6.88 -12.24 -4.94
C VAL A 340 6.15 -12.02 -3.62
N THR A 341 4.83 -11.91 -3.68
CA THR A 341 3.99 -11.53 -2.53
C THR A 341 4.01 -12.59 -1.43
N LEU A 342 3.88 -13.88 -1.78
CA LEU A 342 3.88 -14.97 -0.79
C LEU A 342 5.24 -15.15 -0.08
N PRO A 343 6.40 -15.14 -0.79
CA PRO A 343 7.69 -15.11 -0.13
C PRO A 343 7.88 -13.93 0.82
N GLN A 344 7.34 -12.75 0.48
CA GLN A 344 7.36 -11.58 1.35
C GLN A 344 6.55 -11.83 2.62
N VAL A 345 5.33 -12.36 2.53
CA VAL A 345 4.50 -12.73 3.70
C VAL A 345 5.25 -13.68 4.63
N ARG A 346 5.95 -14.69 4.07
CA ARG A 346 6.77 -15.64 4.85
C ARG A 346 7.92 -14.99 5.60
N ALA A 347 8.57 -14.00 4.99
CA ALA A 347 9.78 -13.38 5.54
C ALA A 347 9.49 -12.38 6.68
N MET A 348 8.28 -11.78 6.73
CA MET A 348 7.96 -10.68 7.66
C MET A 348 8.11 -11.06 9.13
N TYR A 349 7.65 -12.24 9.54
CA TYR A 349 7.71 -12.69 10.93
C TYR A 349 9.14 -12.77 11.47
N ALA A 350 10.04 -13.40 10.71
CA ALA A 350 11.42 -13.63 11.16
C ALA A 350 12.18 -12.30 11.39
N GLY A 351 11.99 -11.33 10.49
CA GLY A 351 12.62 -10.01 10.61
C GLY A 351 12.12 -9.22 11.82
N ASP A 352 10.80 -9.24 12.10
CA ASP A 352 10.23 -8.57 13.26
C ASP A 352 10.68 -9.24 14.57
N ARG A 353 10.72 -10.57 14.62
CA ARG A 353 11.14 -11.33 15.78
C ARG A 353 12.59 -11.04 16.18
N SER A 354 13.51 -11.10 15.23
CA SER A 354 14.94 -10.85 15.47
C SER A 354 15.19 -9.44 16.03
N ARG A 355 14.50 -8.43 15.51
CA ARG A 355 14.57 -7.05 16.01
C ARG A 355 14.08 -6.93 17.45
N LYS A 356 12.96 -7.56 17.79
CA LYS A 356 12.37 -7.50 19.14
C LYS A 356 13.15 -8.30 20.18
N GLU A 357 13.86 -9.34 19.78
CA GLU A 357 14.73 -10.09 20.70
C GLU A 357 15.72 -9.16 21.39
N SER A 358 16.42 -8.30 20.64
CA SER A 358 17.33 -7.32 21.24
C SER A 358 16.61 -6.33 22.16
N LEU A 359 15.44 -5.82 21.79
CA LEU A 359 14.68 -4.88 22.62
C LEU A 359 14.22 -5.48 23.96
N VAL A 360 13.79 -6.74 23.94
CA VAL A 360 13.35 -7.45 25.16
C VAL A 360 14.54 -7.89 26.02
N GLU A 361 15.62 -8.38 25.40
CA GLU A 361 16.80 -8.85 26.10
C GLU A 361 17.53 -7.72 26.85
N TYR A 362 17.53 -6.50 26.29
CA TYR A 362 18.19 -5.33 26.87
C TYR A 362 17.25 -4.36 27.60
N GLY A 363 16.04 -4.80 27.95
CA GLY A 363 15.13 -4.09 28.87
C GLY A 363 14.43 -2.85 28.25
N PHE A 364 14.32 -2.75 26.93
CA PHE A 364 13.56 -1.69 26.27
C PHE A 364 12.09 -2.02 26.12
N ARG A 365 11.73 -3.31 26.03
CA ARG A 365 10.34 -3.77 25.92
C ARG A 365 10.09 -5.00 26.80
N LEU A 366 8.82 -5.16 27.23
CA LEU A 366 8.35 -6.35 27.93
C LEU A 366 8.25 -7.55 26.97
N PRO A 367 8.32 -8.79 27.48
CA PRO A 367 8.13 -10.00 26.68
C PRO A 367 6.82 -10.03 25.87
N SER A 368 5.74 -9.43 26.38
CA SER A 368 4.46 -9.30 25.68
C SER A 368 4.56 -8.57 24.34
N ALA A 369 5.60 -7.74 24.13
CA ALA A 369 5.86 -7.09 22.85
C ALA A 369 6.14 -8.06 21.69
N PHE A 370 6.57 -9.29 21.99
CA PHE A 370 6.73 -10.34 20.99
C PHE A 370 5.42 -10.72 20.29
N ASP A 371 4.29 -10.55 20.96
CA ASP A 371 2.96 -10.90 20.43
C ASP A 371 2.33 -9.78 19.59
N ASN A 372 2.95 -8.61 19.54
CA ASN A 372 2.68 -7.57 18.54
C ASN A 372 3.56 -7.82 17.31
N ARG A 373 3.15 -8.70 16.45
CA ARG A 373 3.95 -9.22 15.33
C ARG A 373 3.08 -9.43 14.09
N PRO A 374 3.68 -9.54 12.90
CA PRO A 374 2.93 -10.05 11.76
C PRO A 374 2.53 -11.52 11.98
N LEU A 375 1.52 -11.97 11.26
CA LEU A 375 1.17 -13.39 11.22
C LEU A 375 2.36 -14.21 10.73
N THR A 376 2.52 -15.40 11.28
CA THR A 376 3.33 -16.43 10.63
C THR A 376 2.61 -16.92 9.37
N PHE A 377 3.34 -17.55 8.44
CA PHE A 377 2.72 -18.02 7.20
C PHE A 377 1.61 -19.06 7.46
N PRO A 378 1.77 -20.06 8.34
CA PRO A 378 0.67 -20.96 8.70
C PRO A 378 -0.57 -20.25 9.28
N GLU A 379 -0.38 -19.25 10.16
CA GLU A 379 -1.48 -18.46 10.70
C GLU A 379 -2.21 -17.64 9.60
N PHE A 380 -1.46 -17.17 8.60
CA PHE A 380 -2.05 -16.54 7.43
C PHE A 380 -2.91 -17.53 6.62
N GLU A 381 -2.38 -18.76 6.37
CA GLU A 381 -3.12 -19.81 5.68
C GLU A 381 -4.41 -20.19 6.41
N GLU A 382 -4.40 -20.30 7.73
CA GLU A 382 -5.58 -20.63 8.55
C GLU A 382 -6.70 -19.57 8.44
N LYS A 383 -6.35 -18.31 8.24
CA LYS A 383 -7.33 -17.21 8.09
C LYS A 383 -7.91 -17.09 6.69
N VAL A 384 -7.30 -17.72 5.70
CA VAL A 384 -7.69 -17.65 4.29
C VAL A 384 -8.40 -18.94 3.90
N HIS A 385 -9.68 -18.85 3.51
CA HIS A 385 -10.46 -20.03 3.12
C HIS A 385 -10.39 -20.30 1.62
N GLN A 386 -10.42 -19.25 0.79
CA GLN A 386 -10.31 -19.40 -0.66
C GLN A 386 -9.39 -18.30 -1.23
N ALA A 387 -8.41 -18.71 -2.03
CA ALA A 387 -7.44 -17.81 -2.64
C ALA A 387 -7.31 -18.04 -4.16
N ILE A 388 -7.09 -16.94 -4.88
CA ILE A 388 -6.69 -16.97 -6.30
C ILE A 388 -5.34 -16.28 -6.40
N TYR A 389 -4.33 -17.04 -6.76
CA TYR A 389 -2.97 -16.56 -6.99
C TYR A 389 -2.84 -16.06 -8.42
N VAL A 390 -2.43 -14.82 -8.58
CA VAL A 390 -2.32 -14.16 -9.89
C VAL A 390 -0.85 -13.91 -10.19
N SER A 391 -0.35 -14.49 -11.26
CA SER A 391 1.05 -14.34 -11.66
C SER A 391 1.29 -14.72 -13.11
N ALA A 392 2.27 -14.09 -13.76
CA ALA A 392 2.80 -14.54 -15.05
C ALA A 392 3.79 -15.72 -14.90
N THR A 393 4.32 -15.91 -13.68
CA THR A 393 5.35 -16.90 -13.32
C THR A 393 5.07 -17.44 -11.93
N PRO A 394 3.95 -18.17 -11.72
CA PRO A 394 3.63 -18.75 -10.41
C PRO A 394 4.74 -19.68 -9.93
N GLY A 395 5.08 -19.61 -8.65
CA GLY A 395 6.11 -20.44 -8.02
C GLY A 395 5.66 -21.87 -7.78
N GLU A 396 6.55 -22.67 -7.19
CA GLU A 396 6.27 -24.07 -6.86
C GLU A 396 5.14 -24.21 -5.83
N TYR A 397 5.10 -23.32 -4.85
CA TYR A 397 4.05 -23.34 -3.83
C TYR A 397 2.65 -23.18 -4.47
N GLU A 398 2.45 -22.16 -5.28
CA GLU A 398 1.18 -21.90 -5.92
C GLU A 398 0.75 -23.05 -6.85
N ARG A 399 1.71 -23.58 -7.62
CA ARG A 399 1.46 -24.70 -8.55
C ARG A 399 1.09 -26.00 -7.82
N SER A 400 1.75 -26.29 -6.69
CA SER A 400 1.52 -27.52 -5.93
C SER A 400 0.21 -27.49 -5.15
N ARG A 401 -0.27 -26.30 -4.76
CA ARG A 401 -1.50 -26.11 -3.96
C ARG A 401 -2.74 -25.90 -4.82
N ALA A 402 -2.57 -25.43 -6.05
CA ALA A 402 -3.67 -25.07 -6.93
C ALA A 402 -4.54 -26.29 -7.30
N GLY A 403 -5.83 -26.23 -6.95
CA GLY A 403 -6.82 -27.18 -7.43
C GLY A 403 -7.08 -27.06 -8.93
N GLN A 404 -6.83 -25.88 -9.52
CA GLN A 404 -6.79 -25.65 -10.96
C GLN A 404 -5.93 -24.45 -11.34
N ILE A 405 -5.46 -24.46 -12.59
CA ILE A 405 -4.74 -23.35 -13.22
C ILE A 405 -5.55 -22.86 -14.42
N ALA A 406 -5.93 -21.56 -14.38
CA ALA A 406 -6.52 -20.87 -15.52
C ALA A 406 -5.41 -20.09 -16.25
N GLU A 407 -5.13 -20.45 -17.49
CA GLU A 407 -4.11 -19.78 -18.31
C GLU A 407 -4.74 -18.63 -19.11
N GLN A 408 -4.04 -17.48 -19.15
CA GLN A 408 -4.44 -16.27 -19.86
C GLN A 408 -3.23 -15.69 -20.60
N VAL A 409 -2.99 -16.16 -21.81
CA VAL A 409 -1.84 -15.80 -22.66
C VAL A 409 -2.20 -14.71 -23.66
N ILE A 410 -3.44 -14.71 -24.15
CA ILE A 410 -3.88 -13.77 -25.19
C ILE A 410 -3.99 -12.34 -24.64
N ARG A 411 -3.28 -11.42 -25.30
CA ARG A 411 -3.42 -9.98 -25.08
C ARG A 411 -4.50 -9.42 -26.00
N PRO A 412 -5.50 -8.71 -25.49
CA PRO A 412 -6.55 -8.09 -26.34
C PRO A 412 -5.98 -7.13 -27.40
N THR A 413 -4.83 -6.52 -27.12
CA THR A 413 -4.12 -5.61 -28.04
C THR A 413 -3.43 -6.29 -29.20
N GLY A 414 -3.35 -7.62 -29.20
CA GLY A 414 -2.62 -8.40 -30.20
C GLY A 414 -1.10 -8.37 -30.05
N LEU A 415 -0.55 -7.70 -29.03
CA LEU A 415 0.90 -7.59 -28.84
C LEU A 415 1.53 -8.94 -28.57
N LEU A 416 2.57 -9.25 -29.33
CA LEU A 416 3.36 -10.49 -29.21
C LEU A 416 4.37 -10.36 -28.08
N ASP A 417 4.77 -11.50 -27.49
CA ASP A 417 5.98 -11.53 -26.67
C ASP A 417 7.21 -11.16 -27.53
N PRO A 418 8.21 -10.47 -26.96
CA PRO A 418 9.34 -9.98 -27.72
C PRO A 418 10.18 -11.13 -28.29
N LYS A 419 10.87 -10.88 -29.40
CA LYS A 419 11.91 -11.80 -29.90
C LYS A 419 13.10 -11.74 -28.97
N VAL A 420 13.63 -12.91 -28.60
CA VAL A 420 14.82 -13.04 -27.78
C VAL A 420 16.00 -13.46 -28.66
N GLU A 421 17.06 -12.67 -28.63
CA GLU A 421 18.33 -12.96 -29.32
C GLU A 421 19.41 -13.21 -28.27
N VAL A 422 20.24 -14.24 -28.50
CA VAL A 422 21.42 -14.52 -27.66
C VAL A 422 22.66 -14.11 -28.44
N ARG A 423 23.49 -13.25 -27.85
CA ARG A 423 24.73 -12.74 -28.42
C ARG A 423 25.93 -13.02 -27.50
N PRO A 424 27.17 -13.13 -28.02
CA PRO A 424 28.33 -13.37 -27.18
C PRO A 424 28.61 -12.24 -26.18
N ILE A 425 29.29 -12.57 -25.09
CA ILE A 425 29.69 -11.56 -24.07
C ILE A 425 30.83 -10.69 -24.60
N ASP A 426 31.72 -11.27 -25.38
CA ASP A 426 32.82 -10.51 -25.99
C ASP A 426 32.27 -9.42 -26.92
N GLY A 427 32.67 -8.16 -26.65
CA GLY A 427 32.16 -7.00 -27.37
C GLY A 427 30.73 -6.55 -26.97
N GLN A 428 30.13 -7.10 -25.91
CA GLN A 428 28.75 -6.81 -25.51
C GLN A 428 28.44 -5.32 -25.30
N VAL A 429 29.41 -4.53 -24.82
CA VAL A 429 29.21 -3.10 -24.55
C VAL A 429 29.18 -2.30 -25.85
N ASP A 430 30.06 -2.59 -26.81
CA ASP A 430 30.09 -1.92 -28.10
C ASP A 430 28.86 -2.27 -28.95
N ASP A 431 28.44 -3.54 -28.92
CA ASP A 431 27.19 -3.98 -29.56
C ASP A 431 25.97 -3.29 -28.92
N LEU A 432 25.92 -3.19 -27.60
CA LEU A 432 24.86 -2.50 -26.87
C LEU A 432 24.78 -1.02 -27.28
N ILE A 433 25.93 -0.33 -27.42
CA ILE A 433 25.94 1.07 -27.89
C ILE A 433 25.34 1.19 -29.28
N GLY A 434 25.70 0.29 -30.19
CA GLY A 434 25.13 0.25 -31.53
C GLY A 434 23.61 0.07 -31.53
N GLU A 435 23.12 -0.84 -30.68
CA GLU A 435 21.68 -1.07 -30.54
C GLU A 435 20.96 0.11 -29.86
N CYS A 436 21.56 0.71 -28.81
CA CYS A 436 21.02 1.92 -28.17
C CYS A 436 20.82 3.05 -29.18
N ASN A 437 21.82 3.33 -30.02
CA ASN A 437 21.74 4.39 -31.05
C ASN A 437 20.61 4.13 -32.03
N ARG A 438 20.42 2.90 -32.49
CA ARG A 438 19.32 2.52 -33.40
C ARG A 438 17.94 2.75 -32.79
N ILE A 439 17.79 2.48 -31.50
CA ILE A 439 16.53 2.65 -30.75
C ILE A 439 16.27 4.14 -30.50
N ILE A 440 17.30 4.89 -30.14
CA ILE A 440 17.23 6.34 -29.91
C ILE A 440 16.81 7.08 -31.18
N GLU A 441 17.32 6.69 -32.35
CA GLU A 441 16.91 7.25 -33.65
C GLU A 441 15.39 7.06 -33.89
N ARG A 442 14.80 5.99 -33.38
CA ARG A 442 13.36 5.71 -33.44
C ARG A 442 12.56 6.44 -32.34
N LYS A 443 13.21 7.20 -31.48
CA LYS A 443 12.63 7.87 -30.31
C LYS A 443 12.02 6.91 -29.28
N GLU A 444 12.50 5.68 -29.24
CA GLU A 444 12.12 4.65 -28.29
C GLU A 444 13.12 4.56 -27.14
N ARG A 445 12.86 3.69 -26.14
CA ARG A 445 13.65 3.59 -24.91
C ARG A 445 14.28 2.22 -24.77
N VAL A 446 15.41 2.19 -24.03
CA VAL A 446 16.17 0.98 -23.76
C VAL A 446 16.26 0.75 -22.27
N LEU A 447 16.07 -0.51 -21.85
CA LEU A 447 16.37 -0.97 -20.51
C LEU A 447 17.57 -1.91 -20.53
N VAL A 448 18.52 -1.72 -19.63
CA VAL A 448 19.71 -2.55 -19.51
C VAL A 448 19.79 -3.12 -18.10
N THR A 449 19.91 -4.44 -17.98
CA THR A 449 20.08 -5.11 -16.68
C THR A 449 21.49 -5.60 -16.48
N THR A 450 22.07 -5.27 -15.31
CA THR A 450 23.41 -5.70 -14.87
C THR A 450 23.31 -6.59 -13.63
N LEU A 451 24.42 -7.16 -13.16
CA LEU A 451 24.46 -8.03 -11.98
C LEU A 451 24.77 -7.29 -10.69
N THR A 452 25.53 -6.19 -10.75
CA THR A 452 25.98 -5.45 -9.57
C THR A 452 25.78 -3.96 -9.72
N LYS A 453 25.74 -3.24 -8.58
CA LYS A 453 25.67 -1.76 -8.54
C LYS A 453 26.84 -1.15 -9.29
N LYS A 454 28.06 -1.62 -9.00
CA LYS A 454 29.27 -1.15 -9.65
C LYS A 454 29.22 -1.28 -11.17
N MET A 455 28.78 -2.42 -11.68
CA MET A 455 28.60 -2.59 -13.13
C MET A 455 27.58 -1.60 -13.71
N ALA A 456 26.48 -1.32 -12.98
CA ALA A 456 25.48 -0.36 -13.44
C ALA A 456 26.06 1.06 -13.49
N GLU A 457 26.80 1.47 -12.49
CA GLU A 457 27.47 2.77 -12.40
C GLU A 457 28.56 2.95 -13.46
N ASP A 458 29.45 1.95 -13.59
CA ASP A 458 30.53 1.94 -14.60
C ASP A 458 29.95 1.99 -16.02
N LEU A 459 28.95 1.16 -16.31
CA LEU A 459 28.28 1.16 -17.62
C LEU A 459 27.55 2.48 -17.90
N THR A 460 26.90 3.05 -16.91
CA THR A 460 26.25 4.36 -17.06
C THR A 460 27.25 5.45 -17.44
N THR A 461 28.39 5.48 -16.71
CA THR A 461 29.48 6.42 -17.01
C THR A 461 30.03 6.23 -18.42
N TYR A 462 30.21 4.98 -18.83
CA TYR A 462 30.71 4.64 -20.16
C TYR A 462 29.74 5.07 -21.27
N LEU A 463 28.46 4.79 -21.12
CA LEU A 463 27.41 5.20 -22.06
C LEU A 463 27.28 6.75 -22.13
N GLN A 464 27.41 7.45 -21.00
CA GLN A 464 27.44 8.93 -20.98
C GLN A 464 28.62 9.47 -21.77
N ASN A 465 29.80 8.90 -21.60
CA ASN A 465 31.01 9.28 -22.36
C ASN A 465 30.85 8.99 -23.86
N ALA A 466 30.05 8.00 -24.24
CA ALA A 466 29.68 7.72 -25.63
C ALA A 466 28.55 8.65 -26.17
N GLY A 467 28.11 9.65 -25.39
CA GLY A 467 27.12 10.64 -25.79
C GLY A 467 25.66 10.19 -25.66
N ILE A 468 25.39 9.07 -24.98
CA ILE A 468 24.04 8.55 -24.76
C ILE A 468 23.45 9.16 -23.49
N ARG A 469 22.20 9.64 -23.55
CA ARG A 469 21.45 10.11 -22.38
C ARG A 469 20.98 8.92 -21.56
N VAL A 470 21.69 8.63 -20.47
CA VAL A 470 21.46 7.45 -19.63
C VAL A 470 21.38 7.81 -18.16
N ARG A 471 20.52 7.11 -17.42
CA ARG A 471 20.51 7.11 -15.96
C ARG A 471 20.59 5.68 -15.45
N TYR A 472 21.08 5.52 -14.21
CA TYR A 472 21.03 4.24 -13.52
C TYR A 472 20.06 4.29 -12.34
N MET A 473 19.58 3.13 -11.94
CA MET A 473 18.70 2.95 -10.80
C MET A 473 19.07 1.68 -10.04
N HIS A 474 19.11 1.74 -8.70
CA HIS A 474 19.38 0.60 -7.84
C HIS A 474 18.41 0.54 -6.65
N SER A 475 18.54 -0.49 -5.80
CA SER A 475 17.63 -0.76 -4.67
C SER A 475 17.54 0.37 -3.65
N ASP A 476 18.61 1.17 -3.50
CA ASP A 476 18.73 2.19 -2.45
C ASP A 476 18.14 3.56 -2.87
N VAL A 477 17.67 3.66 -4.13
CA VAL A 477 16.96 4.86 -4.61
C VAL A 477 15.59 4.93 -3.93
N ALA A 478 15.28 6.08 -3.31
CA ALA A 478 14.01 6.30 -2.64
C ALA A 478 12.82 6.12 -3.60
N ALA A 479 11.67 5.70 -3.06
CA ALA A 479 10.50 5.38 -3.89
C ALA A 479 10.05 6.55 -4.78
N LEU A 480 10.07 7.77 -4.26
CA LEU A 480 9.72 8.99 -5.02
C LEU A 480 10.72 9.27 -6.15
N GLU A 481 12.01 9.24 -5.86
CA GLU A 481 13.05 9.43 -6.87
C GLU A 481 12.97 8.36 -7.96
N ARG A 482 12.65 7.12 -7.59
CA ARG A 482 12.41 6.03 -8.55
C ARG A 482 11.26 6.38 -9.51
N MET A 483 10.16 6.92 -9.00
CA MET A 483 9.02 7.33 -9.82
C MET A 483 9.39 8.51 -10.74
N GLU A 484 10.19 9.46 -10.26
CA GLU A 484 10.69 10.56 -11.08
C GLU A 484 11.59 10.06 -12.23
N ILE A 485 12.50 9.12 -11.94
CA ILE A 485 13.37 8.50 -12.97
C ILE A 485 12.51 7.84 -14.06
N LEU A 486 11.49 7.08 -13.67
CA LEU A 486 10.62 6.39 -14.63
C LEU A 486 9.76 7.35 -15.45
N ARG A 487 9.22 8.38 -14.81
CA ARG A 487 8.52 9.47 -15.51
C ARG A 487 9.44 10.17 -16.51
N ASP A 488 10.66 10.49 -16.11
CA ASP A 488 11.64 11.17 -16.94
C ASP A 488 12.06 10.31 -18.15
N LEU A 489 12.15 8.98 -17.97
CA LEU A 489 12.36 8.03 -19.09
C LEU A 489 11.19 8.09 -20.07
N ARG A 490 9.95 8.05 -19.60
CA ARG A 490 8.75 8.14 -20.44
C ARG A 490 8.65 9.49 -21.17
N MET A 491 9.01 10.58 -20.48
CA MET A 491 9.03 11.92 -21.05
C MET A 491 10.23 12.21 -21.96
N ALA A 492 11.04 11.23 -22.29
CA ALA A 492 12.22 11.38 -23.15
C ALA A 492 13.31 12.32 -22.64
N LYS A 493 13.39 12.58 -21.32
CA LYS A 493 14.51 13.36 -20.78
C LYS A 493 15.84 12.60 -20.88
N PHE A 494 15.78 11.29 -20.89
CA PHE A 494 16.89 10.38 -21.19
C PHE A 494 16.35 9.13 -21.92
N ASP A 495 17.25 8.33 -22.53
CA ASP A 495 16.85 7.29 -23.48
C ASP A 495 17.13 5.87 -22.95
N VAL A 496 18.13 5.71 -22.09
CA VAL A 496 18.59 4.44 -21.59
C VAL A 496 18.50 4.41 -20.07
N LEU A 497 17.87 3.39 -19.50
CA LEU A 497 17.85 3.14 -18.07
C LEU A 497 18.66 1.88 -17.77
N VAL A 498 19.73 2.02 -16.97
CA VAL A 498 20.57 0.90 -16.52
C VAL A 498 20.21 0.53 -15.10
N GLY A 499 20.18 -0.75 -14.77
CA GLY A 499 20.03 -1.15 -13.38
C GLY A 499 20.12 -2.63 -13.08
N ILE A 500 20.09 -2.92 -11.77
CA ILE A 500 20.04 -4.26 -11.23
C ILE A 500 18.60 -4.57 -10.93
N ASN A 501 18.02 -5.62 -11.28
CA ASN A 501 16.71 -6.06 -10.78
C ASN A 501 15.57 -4.99 -10.80
N LEU A 502 15.72 -3.96 -11.63
CA LEU A 502 14.85 -2.78 -11.69
C LEU A 502 13.41 -3.09 -12.05
N LEU A 503 13.19 -4.24 -12.64
CA LEU A 503 12.08 -4.47 -13.54
C LEU A 503 11.15 -5.58 -13.03
N ARG A 504 11.33 -6.02 -11.79
CA ARG A 504 10.46 -7.05 -11.18
C ARG A 504 9.05 -6.56 -10.91
N GLU A 505 8.85 -5.25 -10.72
CA GLU A 505 7.62 -4.75 -10.12
C GLU A 505 6.86 -3.82 -11.07
N GLY A 506 5.76 -4.31 -11.62
CA GLY A 506 4.60 -3.54 -12.10
C GLY A 506 4.78 -2.37 -13.08
N LEU A 507 5.98 -2.14 -13.63
CA LEU A 507 6.24 -0.99 -14.48
C LEU A 507 5.63 -1.14 -15.87
N ASP A 508 4.78 -0.20 -16.22
CA ASP A 508 4.16 -0.09 -17.53
C ASP A 508 4.92 0.96 -18.37
N LEU A 509 5.83 0.47 -19.22
CA LEU A 509 6.70 1.29 -20.06
C LEU A 509 6.52 0.94 -21.55
N PRO A 510 5.43 1.38 -22.19
CA PRO A 510 5.16 1.05 -23.58
C PRO A 510 6.19 1.65 -24.57
N GLU A 511 6.95 2.65 -24.12
CA GLU A 511 7.99 3.30 -24.90
C GLU A 511 9.27 2.44 -25.04
N VAL A 512 9.40 1.39 -24.22
CA VAL A 512 10.57 0.49 -24.22
C VAL A 512 10.43 -0.55 -25.32
N SER A 513 11.32 -0.49 -26.30
CA SER A 513 11.40 -1.45 -27.41
C SER A 513 12.59 -2.40 -27.33
N LEU A 514 13.60 -2.09 -26.52
CA LEU A 514 14.74 -2.96 -26.29
C LEU A 514 15.00 -3.20 -24.81
N VAL A 515 15.15 -4.47 -24.45
CA VAL A 515 15.69 -4.90 -23.16
C VAL A 515 16.98 -5.64 -23.40
N ALA A 516 18.07 -5.16 -22.82
CA ALA A 516 19.38 -5.82 -22.89
C ALA A 516 19.74 -6.45 -21.53
N ILE A 517 20.10 -7.70 -21.53
CA ILE A 517 20.47 -8.47 -20.33
C ILE A 517 21.96 -8.82 -20.45
N LEU A 518 22.81 -8.11 -19.72
CA LEU A 518 24.24 -8.38 -19.70
C LEU A 518 24.55 -9.59 -18.82
N ASP A 519 25.57 -10.35 -19.21
CA ASP A 519 26.01 -11.54 -18.47
C ASP A 519 24.82 -12.46 -18.11
N ALA A 520 24.00 -12.80 -19.08
CA ALA A 520 22.78 -13.57 -18.88
C ALA A 520 23.04 -15.03 -18.46
N ASP A 521 24.24 -15.56 -18.72
CA ASP A 521 24.68 -16.91 -18.35
C ASP A 521 25.28 -17.03 -16.94
N LYS A 522 25.38 -15.93 -16.19
CA LYS A 522 25.84 -15.96 -14.80
C LYS A 522 24.69 -16.43 -13.91
N GLU A 523 24.73 -17.72 -13.55
CA GLU A 523 23.69 -18.32 -12.70
C GLU A 523 23.54 -17.59 -11.36
N GLY A 524 22.29 -17.43 -10.92
CA GLY A 524 21.93 -16.79 -9.68
C GLY A 524 20.49 -16.27 -9.68
N PHE A 525 20.07 -15.72 -8.56
CA PHE A 525 18.70 -15.25 -8.35
C PHE A 525 18.23 -14.22 -9.42
N LEU A 526 19.15 -13.36 -9.88
CA LEU A 526 18.84 -12.33 -10.91
C LEU A 526 18.75 -12.89 -12.33
N ARG A 527 19.16 -14.12 -12.54
CA ARG A 527 19.14 -14.82 -13.84
C ARG A 527 18.39 -16.15 -13.74
N SER A 528 17.50 -16.29 -12.74
CA SER A 528 16.55 -17.41 -12.66
C SER A 528 15.53 -17.33 -13.81
N GLU A 529 14.91 -18.43 -14.16
CA GLU A 529 13.83 -18.50 -15.16
C GLU A 529 12.77 -17.41 -14.93
N THR A 530 12.23 -17.32 -13.72
CA THR A 530 11.25 -16.31 -13.33
C THR A 530 11.75 -14.89 -13.57
N SER A 531 12.99 -14.60 -13.16
CA SER A 531 13.59 -13.26 -13.33
C SER A 531 13.77 -12.91 -14.80
N LEU A 532 14.20 -13.87 -15.62
CA LEU A 532 14.37 -13.67 -17.06
C LEU A 532 13.01 -13.45 -17.75
N ILE A 533 11.99 -14.27 -17.49
CA ILE A 533 10.64 -14.10 -18.05
C ILE A 533 10.06 -12.74 -17.68
N GLN A 534 10.20 -12.31 -16.44
CA GLN A 534 9.72 -11.00 -15.98
C GLN A 534 10.45 -9.84 -16.70
N THR A 535 11.76 -9.96 -16.89
CA THR A 535 12.58 -8.96 -17.59
C THR A 535 12.23 -8.90 -19.07
N ILE A 536 12.09 -10.06 -19.73
CA ILE A 536 11.65 -10.17 -21.13
C ILE A 536 10.28 -9.49 -21.31
N GLY A 537 9.35 -9.74 -20.41
CA GLY A 537 7.99 -9.19 -20.44
C GLY A 537 7.92 -7.67 -20.42
N ARG A 538 9.01 -6.95 -20.07
CA ARG A 538 9.03 -5.47 -20.10
C ARG A 538 9.02 -4.91 -21.52
N ALA A 539 9.56 -5.63 -22.50
CA ALA A 539 9.48 -5.25 -23.91
C ALA A 539 8.16 -5.71 -24.60
N ALA A 540 7.31 -6.48 -23.93
CA ALA A 540 6.10 -7.06 -24.51
C ALA A 540 4.94 -6.06 -24.71
N ARG A 541 5.13 -4.78 -24.37
CA ARG A 541 4.13 -3.71 -24.54
C ARG A 541 4.38 -2.84 -25.76
N ASN A 542 5.49 -3.06 -26.42
CA ASN A 542 5.86 -2.42 -27.68
C ASN A 542 5.72 -3.43 -28.82
N ALA A 543 5.12 -3.02 -29.92
CA ALA A 543 4.94 -3.88 -31.11
C ALA A 543 6.28 -4.32 -31.73
N GLU A 544 7.32 -3.49 -31.59
CA GLU A 544 8.70 -3.73 -32.05
C GLU A 544 9.61 -4.25 -30.94
N GLY A 545 9.01 -4.76 -29.83
CA GLY A 545 9.73 -5.22 -28.66
C GLY A 545 10.73 -6.32 -28.95
N ARG A 546 11.99 -6.13 -28.50
CA ARG A 546 13.11 -7.10 -28.64
C ARG A 546 13.86 -7.24 -27.33
N VAL A 547 14.48 -8.41 -27.15
CA VAL A 547 15.36 -8.69 -26.00
C VAL A 547 16.68 -9.25 -26.53
N ILE A 548 17.77 -8.72 -26.03
CA ILE A 548 19.12 -9.25 -26.28
C ILE A 548 19.67 -9.77 -24.97
N MET A 549 20.05 -11.06 -24.96
CA MET A 549 20.76 -11.71 -23.87
C MET A 549 22.23 -11.89 -24.27
N TYR A 550 23.14 -11.23 -23.59
CA TYR A 550 24.57 -11.45 -23.80
C TYR A 550 25.03 -12.62 -22.94
N ALA A 551 25.43 -13.70 -23.60
CA ALA A 551 25.80 -14.97 -22.97
C ALA A 551 26.70 -15.80 -23.88
N ASP A 552 27.72 -16.43 -23.31
CA ASP A 552 28.56 -17.40 -24.04
C ASP A 552 27.99 -18.82 -24.01
N LYS A 553 27.10 -19.08 -23.02
CA LYS A 553 26.41 -20.36 -22.84
C LYS A 553 24.91 -20.13 -22.55
N ILE A 554 24.08 -20.96 -23.15
CA ILE A 554 22.65 -20.96 -22.81
C ILE A 554 22.46 -21.87 -21.59
N THR A 555 22.14 -21.24 -20.43
CA THR A 555 21.86 -21.97 -19.19
C THR A 555 20.47 -22.63 -19.23
N PRO A 556 20.16 -23.61 -18.34
CA PRO A 556 18.80 -24.15 -18.22
C PRO A 556 17.72 -23.11 -17.99
N ALA A 557 18.00 -22.10 -17.14
CA ALA A 557 17.08 -21.00 -16.87
C ALA A 557 16.82 -20.12 -18.11
N MET A 558 17.88 -19.82 -18.88
CA MET A 558 17.74 -19.11 -20.17
C MET A 558 16.92 -19.92 -21.15
N ARG A 559 17.18 -21.22 -21.29
CA ARG A 559 16.45 -22.10 -22.19
C ARG A 559 14.97 -22.11 -21.85
N ALA A 560 14.61 -22.35 -20.58
CA ALA A 560 13.23 -22.35 -20.13
C ALA A 560 12.53 -21.00 -20.41
N ALA A 561 13.21 -19.88 -20.14
CA ALA A 561 12.65 -18.55 -20.38
C ALA A 561 12.45 -18.25 -21.88
N ILE A 562 13.37 -18.67 -22.74
CA ILE A 562 13.26 -18.50 -24.20
C ILE A 562 12.12 -19.37 -24.73
N ASP A 563 12.10 -20.65 -24.40
CA ASP A 563 11.11 -21.61 -24.88
C ASP A 563 9.68 -21.18 -24.47
N GLU A 564 9.49 -20.72 -23.23
CA GLU A 564 8.20 -20.20 -22.76
C GLU A 564 7.80 -18.92 -23.49
N THR A 565 8.74 -18.01 -23.74
CA THR A 565 8.49 -16.78 -24.49
C THR A 565 8.07 -17.09 -25.93
N GLU A 566 8.73 -18.03 -26.58
CA GLU A 566 8.40 -18.48 -27.92
C GLU A 566 7.04 -19.19 -27.98
N ARG A 567 6.74 -20.04 -27.00
CA ARG A 567 5.41 -20.68 -26.86
C ARG A 567 4.30 -19.64 -26.80
N ARG A 568 4.43 -18.66 -25.88
CA ARG A 568 3.45 -17.58 -25.72
C ARG A 568 3.31 -16.75 -26.99
N ARG A 569 4.43 -16.42 -27.63
CA ARG A 569 4.46 -15.70 -28.89
C ARG A 569 3.72 -16.45 -30.00
N GLY A 570 3.94 -17.75 -30.11
CA GLY A 570 3.26 -18.62 -31.09
C GLY A 570 1.75 -18.67 -30.90
N ILE A 571 1.28 -18.81 -29.65
CA ILE A 571 -0.15 -18.80 -29.31
C ILE A 571 -0.79 -17.46 -29.72
N GLN A 572 -0.17 -16.34 -29.34
CA GLN A 572 -0.68 -15.00 -29.66
C GLN A 572 -0.70 -14.74 -31.19
N ASP A 573 0.34 -15.13 -31.90
CA ASP A 573 0.42 -14.95 -33.36
C ASP A 573 -0.64 -15.76 -34.10
N ALA A 574 -0.86 -17.01 -33.68
CA ALA A 574 -1.93 -17.84 -34.22
C ALA A 574 -3.33 -17.22 -33.98
N TYR A 575 -3.55 -16.71 -32.78
CA TYR A 575 -4.80 -16.02 -32.45
C TYR A 575 -4.98 -14.74 -33.28
N ASN A 576 -3.95 -13.91 -33.42
CA ASN A 576 -3.99 -12.71 -34.23
C ASN A 576 -4.34 -12.99 -35.69
N LYS A 577 -3.70 -14.02 -36.28
CA LYS A 577 -3.97 -14.45 -37.67
C LYS A 577 -5.42 -14.95 -37.84
N ALA A 578 -5.93 -15.73 -36.89
CA ALA A 578 -7.28 -16.26 -36.93
C ALA A 578 -8.37 -15.16 -36.82
N HIS A 579 -8.07 -14.06 -36.13
CA HIS A 579 -9.01 -12.96 -35.86
C HIS A 579 -8.72 -11.67 -36.64
N GLY A 580 -7.69 -11.67 -37.51
CA GLY A 580 -7.29 -10.49 -38.30
C GLY A 580 -6.79 -9.31 -37.46
N ILE A 581 -6.20 -9.60 -36.28
CA ILE A 581 -5.73 -8.57 -35.34
C ILE A 581 -4.33 -8.12 -35.75
N VAL A 582 -4.13 -6.81 -35.87
CA VAL A 582 -2.82 -6.19 -36.08
C VAL A 582 -2.32 -5.66 -34.74
N PRO A 583 -1.15 -6.11 -34.25
CA PRO A 583 -0.57 -5.62 -33.00
C PRO A 583 -0.39 -4.11 -33.01
N LYS A 584 -0.81 -3.44 -31.93
CA LYS A 584 -0.62 -1.99 -31.76
C LYS A 584 0.00 -1.70 -30.40
N THR A 585 1.05 -0.86 -30.40
CA THR A 585 1.65 -0.38 -29.17
C THR A 585 0.61 0.39 -28.35
N ILE A 586 0.57 0.11 -27.04
CA ILE A 586 -0.35 0.81 -26.14
C ILE A 586 0.19 2.23 -25.90
N VAL A 587 -0.66 3.23 -26.10
CA VAL A 587 -0.35 4.62 -25.73
C VAL A 587 -1.11 4.93 -24.45
N LYS A 588 -0.39 5.13 -23.34
CA LYS A 588 -0.96 5.58 -22.06
C LYS A 588 -0.52 7.01 -21.76
N ASP A 589 -1.47 7.82 -21.33
CA ASP A 589 -1.18 9.20 -20.93
C ASP A 589 -0.32 9.22 -19.66
N VAL A 590 0.73 10.05 -19.64
CA VAL A 590 1.68 10.14 -18.51
C VAL A 590 1.02 10.78 -17.27
N ARG A 591 -0.13 11.43 -17.44
CA ARG A 591 -0.83 12.17 -16.38
C ARG A 591 -1.47 11.30 -15.31
N GLU A 592 -1.91 10.08 -15.61
CA GLU A 592 -2.65 9.22 -14.66
C GLU A 592 -1.81 8.73 -13.46
N LEU A 593 -0.48 8.58 -13.63
CA LEU A 593 0.44 8.23 -12.52
C LEU A 593 0.78 9.42 -11.61
N ILE A 594 0.58 10.64 -12.08
CA ILE A 594 0.99 11.86 -11.39
C ILE A 594 -0.03 12.29 -10.33
N GLU A 595 -1.33 12.08 -10.54
CA GLU A 595 -2.37 12.56 -9.61
C GLU A 595 -2.36 11.80 -8.28
N ILE A 596 -2.14 10.49 -8.31
CA ILE A 596 -2.02 9.67 -7.08
C ILE A 596 -0.73 10.02 -6.32
N THR A 597 0.35 10.33 -7.06
CA THR A 597 1.67 10.66 -6.47
C THR A 597 1.80 12.12 -6.07
N GLN A 598 1.06 13.03 -6.69
CA GLN A 598 1.04 14.44 -6.27
C GLN A 598 0.30 14.60 -4.94
N ALA A 599 -0.74 13.83 -4.67
CA ALA A 599 -1.37 13.78 -3.35
C ALA A 599 -0.39 13.28 -2.26
N GLU A 600 0.47 12.30 -2.59
CA GLU A 600 1.55 11.84 -1.70
C GLU A 600 2.72 12.85 -1.63
N GLY A 601 3.11 13.45 -2.75
CA GLY A 601 4.25 14.39 -2.86
C GLY A 601 3.93 15.81 -2.32
N GLU A 602 2.69 16.27 -2.37
CA GLU A 602 2.27 17.53 -1.77
C GLU A 602 2.14 17.42 -0.25
N ALA A 603 1.78 16.25 0.28
CA ALA A 603 1.82 15.98 1.71
C ALA A 603 3.28 15.99 2.24
N GLN A 604 4.23 15.39 1.53
CA GLN A 604 5.65 15.39 1.93
C GLN A 604 6.34 16.75 1.78
N ARG A 605 5.94 17.58 0.82
CA ARG A 605 6.47 18.96 0.68
C ARG A 605 6.00 19.89 1.78
N ARG A 606 4.97 19.53 2.53
CA ARG A 606 4.47 20.36 3.65
C ARG A 606 5.28 20.24 4.93
N ASP A 607 6.03 19.15 5.13
CA ASP A 607 6.69 18.90 6.43
C ASP A 607 8.23 18.91 6.46
N GLY A 608 8.93 19.09 5.35
CA GLY A 608 10.38 18.87 5.40
C GLY A 608 11.31 19.74 4.56
N VAL A 609 10.84 20.50 3.60
CA VAL A 609 11.70 21.36 2.79
C VAL A 609 11.56 22.80 3.23
N LYS A 610 12.66 23.38 3.73
CA LYS A 610 12.77 24.84 3.89
C LYS A 610 12.54 25.47 2.52
N MET A 611 11.38 26.07 2.34
CA MET A 611 11.07 26.88 1.15
C MET A 611 12.14 27.95 1.01
N THR A 612 12.72 28.09 -0.17
CA THR A 612 13.60 29.23 -0.45
C THR A 612 12.82 30.54 -0.32
N ALA A 613 13.50 31.63 0.00
CA ALA A 613 12.85 32.94 0.15
C ALA A 613 12.00 33.33 -1.10
N ALA A 614 12.47 32.98 -2.29
CA ALA A 614 11.77 33.24 -3.55
C ALA A 614 10.52 32.37 -3.76
N GLU A 615 10.53 31.12 -3.32
CA GLU A 615 9.36 30.24 -3.34
C GLU A 615 8.31 30.66 -2.31
N ARG A 616 8.76 31.08 -1.14
CA ARG A 616 7.90 31.62 -0.07
C ARG A 616 7.18 32.89 -0.53
N GLU A 617 7.87 33.83 -1.18
CA GLU A 617 7.25 35.04 -1.73
C GLU A 617 6.22 34.74 -2.82
N ARG A 618 6.50 33.78 -3.72
CA ARG A 618 5.55 33.36 -4.75
C ARG A 618 4.28 32.74 -4.16
N GLU A 619 4.42 31.90 -3.14
CA GLU A 619 3.26 31.30 -2.48
C GLU A 619 2.46 32.33 -1.69
N ILE A 620 3.11 33.28 -1.00
CA ILE A 620 2.44 34.40 -0.34
C ILE A 620 1.66 35.23 -1.35
N ALA A 621 2.23 35.57 -2.51
CA ALA A 621 1.56 36.33 -3.56
C ALA A 621 0.32 35.59 -4.13
N LYS A 622 0.40 34.26 -4.26
CA LYS A 622 -0.72 33.41 -4.70
C LYS A 622 -1.84 33.41 -3.65
N LEU A 623 -1.51 33.15 -2.40
CA LEU A 623 -2.47 33.15 -1.29
C LEU A 623 -3.12 34.53 -1.08
N GLU A 624 -2.39 35.64 -1.25
CA GLU A 624 -2.96 36.99 -1.22
C GLU A 624 -3.99 37.24 -2.32
N LYS A 625 -3.73 36.71 -3.53
CA LYS A 625 -4.68 36.82 -4.65
C LYS A 625 -5.95 36.02 -4.37
N GLU A 626 -5.81 34.81 -3.84
CA GLU A 626 -6.94 33.95 -3.46
C GLU A 626 -7.73 34.56 -2.28
N MET A 627 -7.07 35.09 -1.27
CA MET A 627 -7.69 35.79 -0.14
C MET A 627 -8.54 37.00 -0.60
N ARG A 628 -8.00 37.79 -1.53
CA ARG A 628 -8.75 38.95 -2.10
C ARG A 628 -9.95 38.50 -2.93
N ALA A 629 -9.83 37.36 -3.63
CA ALA A 629 -10.94 36.79 -4.39
C ALA A 629 -12.05 36.28 -3.45
N ALA A 630 -11.69 35.54 -2.42
CA ALA A 630 -12.62 35.08 -1.37
C ALA A 630 -13.33 36.25 -0.66
N ALA A 631 -12.60 37.30 -0.30
CA ALA A 631 -13.18 38.49 0.31
C ALA A 631 -14.17 39.21 -0.61
N LYS A 632 -13.92 39.24 -1.95
CA LYS A 632 -14.88 39.79 -2.91
C LYS A 632 -16.14 38.95 -3.06
N GLN A 633 -16.06 37.65 -2.82
CA GLN A 633 -17.18 36.71 -2.84
C GLN A 633 -17.92 36.66 -1.49
N MET A 634 -17.53 37.51 -0.52
CA MET A 634 -18.04 37.55 0.86
C MET A 634 -17.72 36.28 1.68
N GLU A 635 -16.77 35.47 1.25
CA GLU A 635 -16.29 34.29 1.97
C GLU A 635 -15.24 34.69 3.03
N TYR A 636 -15.67 35.46 4.02
CA TYR A 636 -14.77 36.09 5.01
C TYR A 636 -14.04 35.08 5.88
N GLU A 637 -14.65 33.95 6.20
CA GLU A 637 -14.00 32.89 6.99
C GLU A 637 -12.84 32.22 6.19
N TYR A 638 -13.05 31.93 4.91
CA TYR A 638 -12.00 31.40 4.04
C TYR A 638 -10.90 32.45 3.82
N ALA A 639 -11.24 33.71 3.62
CA ALA A 639 -10.28 34.80 3.55
C ALA A 639 -9.46 34.94 4.85
N ALA A 640 -10.04 34.69 6.03
CA ALA A 640 -9.35 34.71 7.32
C ALA A 640 -8.32 33.53 7.42
N VAL A 641 -8.70 32.34 7.02
CA VAL A 641 -7.79 31.16 6.99
C VAL A 641 -6.59 31.42 6.07
N LEU A 642 -6.82 31.96 4.88
CA LEU A 642 -5.75 32.33 3.96
C LEU A 642 -4.84 33.42 4.52
N ARG A 643 -5.40 34.43 5.21
CA ARG A 643 -4.66 35.47 5.93
C ARG A 643 -3.75 34.87 7.00
N ASP A 644 -4.28 33.97 7.81
CA ASP A 644 -3.53 33.36 8.90
C ASP A 644 -2.38 32.51 8.36
N ARG A 645 -2.59 31.83 7.23
CA ARG A 645 -1.53 31.10 6.53
C ARG A 645 -0.46 32.02 5.94
N ILE A 646 -0.83 33.17 5.42
CA ILE A 646 0.11 34.20 4.94
C ILE A 646 0.97 34.73 6.12
N ILE A 647 0.36 34.96 7.29
CA ILE A 647 1.06 35.41 8.51
C ILE A 647 2.07 34.34 8.96
N GLU A 648 1.69 33.07 8.95
CA GLU A 648 2.58 31.96 9.31
C GLU A 648 3.80 31.87 8.37
N LEU A 649 3.58 31.98 7.06
CA LEU A 649 4.66 31.97 6.06
C LEU A 649 5.59 33.19 6.18
N ARG A 650 5.07 34.37 6.61
CA ARG A 650 5.88 35.57 6.90
C ARG A 650 6.63 35.50 8.21
N GLY A 651 6.11 34.77 9.20
CA GLY A 651 6.70 34.65 10.53
C GLY A 651 7.87 33.67 10.64
N LYS A 652 8.07 32.76 9.68
CA LYS A 652 9.21 31.85 9.61
C LYS A 652 10.41 32.64 9.07
N LYS A 653 11.23 33.20 9.99
CA LYS A 653 12.58 33.72 9.67
C LYS A 653 13.52 32.54 9.46
N ASP A 654 14.45 32.69 8.49
CA ASP A 654 15.49 31.73 8.12
C ASP A 654 16.37 31.27 9.29
#